data_3c3cf7d7eb2ffb0192269deccef46a6c
#
_entry.id   3c3cf7d7eb2ffb0192269deccef46a6c
#
_cell.length_a   1.000
_cell.length_b   1.000
_cell.length_c   1.000
_cell.angle_alpha   90.00
_cell.angle_beta   90.00
_cell.angle_gamma   90.00
#
_symmetry.space_group_name_H-M   'P 1'
#
loop_
_entity.id
_entity.type
_entity.pdbx_description
1 polymer ?
#
loop_
_entity_poly.entity_id
_entity_poly.type
_entity_poly.pdbx_seq_one_letter_code
_entity_poly.pdbx_strand_id
1 'polypeptide(L)'
;MPDTPYSVITISFVCLLFYGISLAFERMGIVTGEWQRKVWNTLLLLSVYVAGSIGLLLAITVNYKINLPVFNKLLVWHVDFGVALVLISIFHFSHHIKYYLRLFRKTGAVSKSNEKHTFGQHSLQTGYRLGFNLKRLPFSLGFTAMATQLILLREFLAVFYGNELSIGIVLANWLLLTGVGAVLNRKTTNQPVMKGILTGLFLLAIVPVVMLFLLYWLRNIVLPVGSLPGIGQIILGTAFLLSPFCLLSGWLFSAVSLYLSNSLKQNAISLTYEWETLGSVVAGILCSLILIFLFEPFQNLAIVLIINSSILFLISRKEIYSVRKKFYLYLVAAVFVGFATLIANLDKNILQFLYPGQKIISFKDTPYGKLVVTEKAGQLNFFDNNTLLFTTNNVIANEETVHYALLQRKITGNVLLVGGSISGVADECLKYPLKRLECVELNPRILLFGRTFNLLPHDPRLKIYFGDARIMVKRKQEEKAKILSRSYSAQKALDPLSYEAIILNIPEPTTLQINRLYTCEFFGMCKTLLVEKGMLSMSLASTTDYMGADALKIQSTMYQTLKTVFQNVVVIPGEKNYFLASDGSLTPAVTMLGADQKIETEYVNEYYLDDASLAERSANIMKRISVQASVNRDLSPVGCYRQLHYWLSYQGNFNFYLLVIPLIILLIIAGIRASGTTVALFSAGLSSFHLKLF
;
A
#
# COMPACT_ATOMS: atom_id res chain seq x y z
N MET A 1 -27.51 12.76 -31.49
CA MET A 1 -26.31 12.53 -30.66
C MET A 1 -26.74 11.67 -29.50
N PRO A 2 -26.07 10.62 -29.13
CA PRO A 2 -26.45 9.83 -27.97
C PRO A 2 -26.43 10.75 -26.73
N ASP A 3 -27.46 10.67 -25.90
CA ASP A 3 -27.59 11.42 -24.65
C ASP A 3 -26.43 11.07 -23.71
N THR A 4 -25.36 11.83 -23.81
CA THR A 4 -24.21 11.66 -22.90
C THR A 4 -24.54 12.36 -21.58
N PRO A 5 -24.36 11.71 -20.42
CA PRO A 5 -24.74 12.28 -19.12
C PRO A 5 -23.91 13.52 -18.73
N TYR A 6 -22.82 13.80 -19.44
CA TYR A 6 -21.87 14.88 -19.15
C TYR A 6 -21.64 15.77 -20.38
N SER A 7 -21.45 17.08 -20.14
CA SER A 7 -21.29 18.11 -21.19
C SER A 7 -19.85 18.23 -21.71
N VAL A 8 -19.10 17.13 -21.81
CA VAL A 8 -17.65 17.12 -22.12
C VAL A 8 -17.32 17.90 -23.39
N ILE A 9 -18.02 17.64 -24.50
CA ILE A 9 -17.76 18.29 -25.79
C ILE A 9 -18.08 19.79 -25.72
N THR A 10 -19.23 20.16 -25.13
CA THR A 10 -19.67 21.54 -25.00
C THR A 10 -18.70 22.36 -24.17
N ILE A 11 -18.30 21.86 -23.00
CA ILE A 11 -17.34 22.53 -22.10
C ILE A 11 -15.98 22.67 -22.76
N SER A 12 -15.52 21.59 -23.42
CA SER A 12 -14.24 21.64 -24.14
C SER A 12 -14.25 22.70 -25.25
N PHE A 13 -15.32 22.75 -26.03
CA PHE A 13 -15.49 23.75 -27.10
C PHE A 13 -15.52 25.17 -26.54
N VAL A 14 -16.31 25.41 -25.47
CA VAL A 14 -16.41 26.71 -24.82
C VAL A 14 -15.02 27.15 -24.26
N CYS A 15 -14.33 26.27 -23.53
CA CYS A 15 -13.01 26.61 -23.00
C CYS A 15 -12.00 26.93 -24.11
N LEU A 16 -11.97 26.15 -25.18
CA LEU A 16 -11.08 26.37 -26.33
C LEU A 16 -11.40 27.67 -27.06
N LEU A 17 -12.71 27.98 -27.24
CA LEU A 17 -13.16 29.20 -27.88
C LEU A 17 -12.75 30.45 -27.07
N PHE A 18 -13.05 30.46 -25.76
CA PHE A 18 -12.67 31.58 -24.89
C PHE A 18 -11.14 31.74 -24.82
N TYR A 19 -10.39 30.65 -24.78
CA TYR A 19 -8.92 30.72 -24.82
C TYR A 19 -8.42 31.30 -26.14
N GLY A 20 -8.98 30.85 -27.28
CA GLY A 20 -8.64 31.37 -28.60
C GLY A 20 -8.96 32.88 -28.74
N ILE A 21 -10.14 33.32 -28.26
CA ILE A 21 -10.52 34.75 -28.23
C ILE A 21 -9.53 35.55 -27.37
N SER A 22 -9.15 35.04 -26.19
CA SER A 22 -8.23 35.74 -25.29
C SER A 22 -6.82 35.88 -25.91
N LEU A 23 -6.36 34.88 -26.67
CA LEU A 23 -5.12 34.94 -27.43
C LEU A 23 -5.19 35.92 -28.59
N ALA A 24 -6.34 36.01 -29.28
CA ALA A 24 -6.55 36.99 -30.36
C ALA A 24 -6.48 38.43 -29.81
N PHE A 25 -7.14 38.69 -28.68
CA PHE A 25 -7.08 39.99 -28.01
C PHE A 25 -5.72 40.39 -27.52
N GLU A 26 -4.93 39.42 -27.03
CA GLU A 26 -3.51 39.64 -26.70
C GLU A 26 -2.69 40.03 -27.96
N ARG A 27 -2.89 39.29 -29.07
CA ARG A 27 -2.17 39.57 -30.33
C ARG A 27 -2.59 40.90 -30.97
N MET A 28 -3.84 41.31 -30.78
CA MET A 28 -4.34 42.63 -31.24
C MET A 28 -3.92 43.79 -30.34
N GLY A 29 -3.20 43.52 -29.23
CA GLY A 29 -2.79 44.54 -28.27
C GLY A 29 -3.91 45.13 -27.43
N ILE A 30 -5.12 44.54 -27.47
CA ILE A 30 -6.30 44.95 -26.66
C ILE A 30 -6.08 44.64 -25.20
N VAL A 31 -5.41 43.51 -24.92
CA VAL A 31 -5.14 43.02 -23.58
C VAL A 31 -3.65 42.69 -23.44
N THR A 32 -3.07 43.02 -22.27
CA THR A 32 -1.68 42.64 -21.99
C THR A 32 -1.56 41.17 -21.65
N GLY A 33 -0.48 40.49 -22.05
CA GLY A 33 -0.23 39.10 -21.72
C GLY A 33 -0.15 38.79 -20.20
N GLU A 34 0.16 39.86 -19.42
CA GLU A 34 0.10 39.75 -17.94
C GLU A 34 -1.33 39.66 -17.42
N TRP A 35 -2.25 40.43 -17.98
CA TRP A 35 -3.66 40.41 -17.65
C TRP A 35 -4.28 39.05 -18.05
N GLN A 36 -3.98 38.57 -19.25
CA GLN A 36 -4.44 37.27 -19.72
C GLN A 36 -4.01 36.14 -18.77
N ARG A 37 -2.76 36.11 -18.36
CA ARG A 37 -2.25 35.13 -17.39
C ARG A 37 -2.97 35.22 -16.05
N LYS A 38 -3.23 36.43 -15.54
CA LYS A 38 -3.97 36.63 -14.28
C LYS A 38 -5.38 36.06 -14.37
N VAL A 39 -6.11 36.29 -15.48
CA VAL A 39 -7.47 35.77 -15.69
C VAL A 39 -7.44 34.23 -15.70
N TRP A 40 -6.59 33.62 -16.50
CA TRP A 40 -6.54 32.16 -16.60
C TRP A 40 -6.05 31.47 -15.31
N ASN A 41 -5.15 32.09 -14.57
CA ASN A 41 -4.74 31.59 -13.25
C ASN A 41 -5.89 31.71 -12.21
N THR A 42 -6.66 32.77 -12.27
CA THR A 42 -7.86 32.92 -11.40
C THR A 42 -8.94 31.90 -11.75
N LEU A 43 -9.19 31.64 -13.04
CA LEU A 43 -10.11 30.60 -13.50
C LEU A 43 -9.63 29.20 -13.09
N LEU A 44 -8.32 28.94 -13.15
CA LEU A 44 -7.71 27.71 -12.67
C LEU A 44 -7.97 27.52 -11.17
N LEU A 45 -7.69 28.53 -10.36
CA LEU A 45 -7.91 28.50 -8.93
C LEU A 45 -9.42 28.25 -8.60
N LEU A 46 -10.31 28.96 -9.30
CA LEU A 46 -11.76 28.79 -9.10
C LEU A 46 -12.22 27.37 -9.46
N SER A 47 -11.76 26.83 -10.59
CA SER A 47 -12.12 25.48 -11.03
C SER A 47 -11.60 24.39 -10.08
N VAL A 48 -10.38 24.55 -9.54
CA VAL A 48 -9.83 23.66 -8.50
C VAL A 48 -10.68 23.72 -7.24
N TYR A 49 -11.04 24.94 -6.80
CA TYR A 49 -11.85 25.12 -5.60
C TYR A 49 -13.23 24.50 -5.74
N VAL A 50 -13.93 24.76 -6.84
CA VAL A 50 -15.29 24.24 -7.09
C VAL A 50 -15.26 22.71 -7.25
N ALA A 51 -14.41 22.19 -8.14
CA ALA A 51 -14.28 20.74 -8.35
C ALA A 51 -13.86 20.03 -7.06
N GLY A 52 -12.89 20.57 -6.34
CA GLY A 52 -12.42 20.01 -5.07
C GLY A 52 -13.50 20.00 -3.98
N SER A 53 -14.23 21.11 -3.81
CA SER A 53 -15.30 21.21 -2.81
C SER A 53 -16.45 20.27 -3.11
N ILE A 54 -16.89 20.19 -4.37
CA ILE A 54 -17.96 19.26 -4.77
C ILE A 54 -17.47 17.81 -4.63
N GLY A 55 -16.24 17.51 -5.06
CA GLY A 55 -15.66 16.18 -4.91
C GLY A 55 -15.56 15.74 -3.44
N LEU A 56 -15.16 16.64 -2.55
CA LEU A 56 -15.15 16.38 -1.11
C LEU A 56 -16.57 16.13 -0.57
N LEU A 57 -17.55 16.94 -0.97
CA LEU A 57 -18.93 16.76 -0.57
C LEU A 57 -19.49 15.43 -1.06
N LEU A 58 -19.22 15.05 -2.31
CA LEU A 58 -19.62 13.76 -2.87
C LEU A 58 -18.94 12.60 -2.12
N ALA A 59 -17.66 12.72 -1.83
CA ALA A 59 -16.93 11.72 -1.05
C ALA A 59 -17.53 11.54 0.35
N ILE A 60 -17.87 12.65 1.05
CA ILE A 60 -18.55 12.61 2.35
C ILE A 60 -19.93 11.95 2.20
N THR A 61 -20.70 12.34 1.17
CA THR A 61 -22.04 11.81 0.92
C THR A 61 -22.02 10.30 0.68
N VAL A 62 -21.10 9.83 -0.14
CA VAL A 62 -20.91 8.40 -0.43
C VAL A 62 -20.44 7.65 0.82
N ASN A 63 -19.45 8.20 1.53
CA ASN A 63 -18.85 7.56 2.69
C ASN A 63 -19.84 7.42 3.86
N TYR A 64 -20.63 8.46 4.12
CA TYR A 64 -21.59 8.49 5.23
C TYR A 64 -23.02 8.11 4.82
N LYS A 65 -23.23 7.68 3.56
CA LYS A 65 -24.54 7.28 3.01
C LYS A 65 -25.63 8.34 3.22
N ILE A 66 -25.25 9.61 3.12
CA ILE A 66 -26.19 10.72 3.25
C ILE A 66 -27.06 10.75 1.98
N ASN A 67 -28.36 10.65 2.15
CA ASN A 67 -29.28 10.72 1.02
C ASN A 67 -29.51 12.18 0.63
N LEU A 68 -28.71 12.68 -0.33
CA LEU A 68 -28.85 14.04 -0.86
C LEU A 68 -29.69 14.02 -2.14
N PRO A 69 -30.86 14.70 -2.18
CA PRO A 69 -31.69 14.73 -3.39
C PRO A 69 -30.98 15.27 -4.63
N VAL A 70 -29.93 16.05 -4.43
CA VAL A 70 -29.16 16.71 -5.50
C VAL A 70 -27.88 15.94 -5.88
N PHE A 71 -27.65 14.73 -5.35
CA PHE A 71 -26.42 13.95 -5.57
C PHE A 71 -26.04 13.82 -7.05
N ASN A 72 -26.99 13.42 -7.90
CA ASN A 72 -26.73 13.25 -9.34
C ASN A 72 -26.38 14.58 -10.03
N LYS A 73 -26.97 15.70 -9.62
CA LYS A 73 -26.59 17.02 -10.15
C LYS A 73 -25.20 17.44 -9.71
N LEU A 74 -24.84 17.20 -8.45
CA LEU A 74 -23.49 17.47 -7.94
C LEU A 74 -22.45 16.61 -8.64
N LEU A 75 -22.75 15.34 -8.93
CA LEU A 75 -21.87 14.46 -9.67
C LEU A 75 -21.61 14.98 -11.10
N VAL A 76 -22.67 15.41 -11.81
CA VAL A 76 -22.55 16.02 -13.13
C VAL A 76 -21.67 17.28 -13.06
N TRP A 77 -21.93 18.17 -12.11
CA TRP A 77 -21.13 19.38 -11.93
C TRP A 77 -19.67 19.07 -11.60
N HIS A 78 -19.41 18.08 -10.74
CA HIS A 78 -18.04 17.67 -10.41
C HIS A 78 -17.25 17.23 -11.66
N VAL A 79 -17.87 16.44 -12.52
CA VAL A 79 -17.26 15.99 -13.78
C VAL A 79 -17.09 17.15 -14.75
N ASP A 80 -18.10 18.01 -14.91
CA ASP A 80 -18.08 19.15 -15.83
C ASP A 80 -17.00 20.18 -15.42
N PHE A 81 -16.90 20.52 -14.13
CA PHE A 81 -15.82 21.36 -13.61
C PHE A 81 -14.46 20.67 -13.67
N GLY A 82 -14.40 19.35 -13.54
CA GLY A 82 -13.18 18.56 -13.73
C GLY A 82 -12.66 18.63 -15.15
N VAL A 83 -13.53 18.55 -16.15
CA VAL A 83 -13.15 18.73 -17.57
C VAL A 83 -12.62 20.14 -17.83
N ALA A 84 -13.31 21.18 -17.32
CA ALA A 84 -12.83 22.55 -17.41
C ALA A 84 -11.47 22.75 -16.76
N LEU A 85 -11.27 22.17 -15.56
CA LEU A 85 -10.02 22.19 -14.80
C LEU A 85 -8.85 21.63 -15.61
N VAL A 86 -9.03 20.46 -16.25
CA VAL A 86 -7.98 19.83 -17.09
C VAL A 86 -7.59 20.74 -18.26
N LEU A 87 -8.56 21.30 -18.98
CA LEU A 87 -8.29 22.18 -20.12
C LEU A 87 -7.59 23.47 -19.70
N ILE A 88 -8.06 24.13 -18.64
CA ILE A 88 -7.44 25.34 -18.11
C ILE A 88 -6.01 25.05 -17.61
N SER A 89 -5.78 23.88 -17.01
CA SER A 89 -4.44 23.42 -16.61
C SER A 89 -3.50 23.26 -17.82
N ILE A 90 -4.00 22.72 -18.94
CA ILE A 90 -3.24 22.62 -20.20
C ILE A 90 -2.89 24.02 -20.73
N PHE A 91 -3.84 24.97 -20.68
CA PHE A 91 -3.57 26.34 -21.09
C PHE A 91 -2.53 27.02 -20.17
N HIS A 92 -2.67 26.86 -18.87
CA HIS A 92 -1.69 27.35 -17.89
C HIS A 92 -0.29 26.75 -18.17
N PHE A 93 -0.21 25.43 -18.38
CA PHE A 93 1.05 24.75 -18.72
C PHE A 93 1.63 25.28 -20.03
N SER A 94 0.80 25.54 -21.07
CA SER A 94 1.27 26.05 -22.37
C SER A 94 1.95 27.42 -22.26
N HIS A 95 1.45 28.31 -21.37
CA HIS A 95 2.11 29.59 -21.09
C HIS A 95 3.50 29.46 -20.44
N HIS A 96 3.67 28.38 -19.65
CA HIS A 96 4.92 28.09 -18.95
C HIS A 96 5.83 27.10 -19.69
N ILE A 97 5.44 26.61 -20.88
CA ILE A 97 6.16 25.58 -21.61
C ILE A 97 7.62 26.00 -21.92
N LYS A 98 7.86 27.29 -22.19
CA LYS A 98 9.23 27.84 -22.40
C LYS A 98 10.08 27.74 -21.12
N TYR A 99 9.47 27.86 -19.96
CA TYR A 99 10.13 27.65 -18.67
C TYR A 99 10.48 26.17 -18.49
N TYR A 100 9.54 25.26 -18.72
CA TYR A 100 9.78 23.82 -18.62
C TYR A 100 10.78 23.32 -19.67
N LEU A 101 10.71 23.81 -20.91
CA LEU A 101 11.70 23.48 -21.95
C LEU A 101 13.10 23.99 -21.63
N ARG A 102 13.23 25.10 -20.89
CA ARG A 102 14.53 25.60 -20.41
C ARG A 102 15.14 24.69 -19.34
N LEU A 103 14.33 23.99 -18.57
CA LEU A 103 14.80 22.98 -17.58
C LEU A 103 15.51 21.81 -18.27
N PHE A 104 15.09 21.44 -19.48
CA PHE A 104 15.67 20.35 -20.27
C PHE A 104 16.71 20.80 -21.28
N ARG A 105 16.83 22.09 -21.55
CA ARG A 105 17.90 22.63 -22.42
C ARG A 105 19.17 22.76 -21.58
N LYS A 106 20.20 21.98 -21.93
CA LYS A 106 21.58 22.27 -21.50
C LYS A 106 21.83 23.75 -21.83
N THR A 107 22.18 24.55 -20.84
CA THR A 107 22.63 25.95 -21.00
C THR A 107 23.93 25.98 -21.82
N GLY A 108 23.81 26.00 -23.10
CA GLY A 108 24.87 26.24 -24.04
C GLY A 108 24.46 27.40 -24.95
N ALA A 109 24.99 28.56 -24.67
CA ALA A 109 25.12 29.78 -25.43
C ALA A 109 24.54 31.00 -24.71
N VAL A 110 25.37 31.61 -23.91
CA VAL A 110 25.24 33.03 -23.54
C VAL A 110 25.43 33.83 -24.81
N SER A 111 24.41 34.59 -25.22
CA SER A 111 24.47 35.62 -26.24
C SER A 111 25.60 36.62 -25.88
N LYS A 112 26.57 36.74 -26.75
CA LYS A 112 27.60 37.77 -26.66
C LYS A 112 26.95 39.14 -26.86
N SER A 113 26.75 39.91 -25.81
CA SER A 113 26.75 41.34 -25.85
C SER A 113 28.21 41.78 -25.65
N ASN A 114 28.73 42.54 -26.62
CA ASN A 114 30.09 43.10 -26.59
C ASN A 114 30.21 44.06 -25.41
N GLU A 115 30.92 43.66 -24.37
CA GLU A 115 31.69 44.55 -23.51
C GLU A 115 33.01 43.85 -23.21
N LYS A 116 34.08 44.44 -23.77
CA LYS A 116 35.45 44.06 -23.48
C LYS A 116 35.78 44.43 -22.03
N HIS A 117 35.75 43.44 -21.15
CA HIS A 117 36.53 43.45 -19.93
C HIS A 117 37.25 42.12 -19.79
N THR A 118 38.54 42.16 -20.04
CA THR A 118 39.52 41.13 -19.72
C THR A 118 39.55 40.86 -18.24
N PHE A 119 38.80 39.82 -17.79
CA PHE A 119 39.03 39.15 -16.51
C PHE A 119 38.84 37.65 -16.67
N GLY A 120 39.89 36.96 -16.41
CA GLY A 120 40.20 35.56 -16.25
C GLY A 120 39.17 34.48 -16.58
N GLN A 121 39.43 33.71 -17.64
CA GLN A 121 38.76 32.41 -17.97
C GLN A 121 38.83 31.36 -16.83
N HIS A 122 39.64 31.57 -15.80
CA HIS A 122 39.75 30.71 -14.62
C HIS A 122 38.57 30.84 -13.64
N SER A 123 37.84 31.97 -13.60
CA SER A 123 36.77 32.21 -12.64
C SER A 123 35.44 31.54 -13.04
N LEU A 124 35.17 31.36 -14.33
CA LEU A 124 33.92 30.75 -14.83
C LEU A 124 33.91 29.22 -14.66
N GLN A 125 35.02 28.53 -14.86
CA GLN A 125 35.12 27.09 -14.63
C GLN A 125 35.08 26.72 -13.14
N THR A 126 35.62 27.57 -12.26
CA THR A 126 35.54 27.36 -10.80
C THR A 126 34.13 27.60 -10.27
N GLY A 127 33.40 28.61 -10.76
CA GLY A 127 32.00 28.86 -10.39
C GLY A 127 31.04 27.73 -10.80
N TYR A 128 31.22 27.17 -12.01
CA TYR A 128 30.40 26.07 -12.50
C TYR A 128 30.64 24.76 -11.72
N ARG A 129 31.91 24.47 -11.39
CA ARG A 129 32.27 23.30 -10.57
C ARG A 129 31.85 23.45 -9.10
N LEU A 130 31.84 24.67 -8.55
CA LEU A 130 31.37 24.94 -7.20
C LEU A 130 29.86 24.73 -7.11
N GLY A 131 29.08 25.23 -8.09
CA GLY A 131 27.64 25.08 -8.17
C GLY A 131 27.19 23.61 -8.24
N PHE A 132 27.87 22.76 -8.99
CA PHE A 132 27.53 21.36 -9.13
C PHE A 132 27.79 20.55 -7.85
N ASN A 133 28.83 20.82 -7.09
CA ASN A 133 29.11 20.14 -5.82
C ASN A 133 28.07 20.50 -4.75
N LEU A 134 27.61 21.74 -4.72
CA LEU A 134 26.59 22.18 -3.76
C LEU A 134 25.22 21.53 -4.00
N LYS A 135 24.86 21.21 -5.25
CA LYS A 135 23.64 20.51 -5.64
C LYS A 135 23.56 19.08 -5.14
N ARG A 136 24.69 18.45 -4.82
CA ARG A 136 24.76 17.11 -4.24
C ARG A 136 24.24 17.05 -2.80
N LEU A 137 24.21 18.18 -2.07
CA LEU A 137 23.68 18.22 -0.70
C LEU A 137 22.18 17.90 -0.65
N PRO A 138 21.31 18.67 -1.36
CA PRO A 138 19.89 18.34 -1.36
C PRO A 138 19.57 17.01 -2.05
N PHE A 139 20.35 16.62 -3.07
CA PHE A 139 20.21 15.29 -3.68
C PHE A 139 20.42 14.17 -2.66
N SER A 140 21.51 14.23 -1.86
CA SER A 140 21.80 13.26 -0.81
C SER A 140 20.71 13.23 0.25
N LEU A 141 20.15 14.38 0.63
CA LEU A 141 19.05 14.51 1.56
C LEU A 141 17.80 13.77 1.03
N GLY A 142 17.36 14.09 -0.17
CA GLY A 142 16.16 13.47 -0.77
C GLY A 142 16.34 11.98 -1.02
N PHE A 143 17.51 11.56 -1.50
CA PHE A 143 17.82 10.15 -1.69
C PHE A 143 17.69 9.37 -0.38
N THR A 144 18.33 9.85 0.69
CA THR A 144 18.32 9.19 2.00
C THR A 144 16.91 9.21 2.62
N ALA A 145 16.19 10.33 2.51
CA ALA A 145 14.85 10.47 3.06
C ALA A 145 13.86 9.49 2.40
N MET A 146 13.85 9.44 1.07
CA MET A 146 12.91 8.58 0.34
C MET A 146 13.23 7.09 0.48
N ALA A 147 14.52 6.71 0.39
CA ALA A 147 14.92 5.32 0.60
C ALA A 147 14.54 4.83 2.00
N THR A 148 14.83 5.63 3.03
CA THR A 148 14.46 5.33 4.42
C THR A 148 12.94 5.21 4.58
N GLN A 149 12.18 6.13 3.99
CA GLN A 149 10.71 6.10 4.06
C GLN A 149 10.14 4.82 3.50
N LEU A 150 10.59 4.38 2.33
CA LEU A 150 10.12 3.15 1.69
C LEU A 150 10.48 1.90 2.50
N ILE A 151 11.71 1.82 2.99
CA ILE A 151 12.18 0.66 3.78
C ILE A 151 11.43 0.60 5.11
N LEU A 152 11.40 1.69 5.88
CA LEU A 152 10.77 1.71 7.19
C LEU A 152 9.25 1.55 7.11
N LEU A 153 8.57 2.13 6.10
CA LEU A 153 7.13 1.95 5.93
C LEU A 153 6.75 0.47 5.82
N ARG A 154 7.52 -0.30 5.05
CA ARG A 154 7.30 -1.75 4.92
C ARG A 154 7.48 -2.47 6.26
N GLU A 155 8.49 -2.09 7.03
CA GLU A 155 8.76 -2.68 8.33
C GLU A 155 7.70 -2.30 9.38
N PHE A 156 7.22 -1.07 9.36
CA PHE A 156 6.08 -0.67 10.19
C PHE A 156 4.82 -1.47 9.85
N LEU A 157 4.55 -1.69 8.56
CA LEU A 157 3.42 -2.52 8.12
C LEU A 157 3.56 -3.96 8.61
N ALA A 158 4.76 -4.54 8.52
CA ALA A 158 5.01 -5.89 9.01
C ALA A 158 4.83 -6.01 10.53
N VAL A 159 5.26 -5.00 11.31
CA VAL A 159 5.23 -5.04 12.78
C VAL A 159 3.85 -4.68 13.35
N PHE A 160 3.11 -3.77 12.70
CA PHE A 160 1.82 -3.27 13.18
C PHE A 160 0.60 -3.87 12.47
N TYR A 161 0.75 -5.04 11.84
CA TYR A 161 -0.35 -5.73 11.12
C TYR A 161 -1.02 -4.84 10.08
N GLY A 162 -0.22 -4.31 9.16
CA GLY A 162 -0.49 -3.19 8.27
C GLY A 162 -1.79 -3.22 7.51
N ASN A 163 -2.58 -2.20 7.75
CA ASN A 163 -3.72 -1.80 6.95
C ASN A 163 -3.54 -0.34 6.45
N GLU A 164 -4.45 0.14 5.63
CA GLU A 164 -4.39 1.48 5.05
C GLU A 164 -4.38 2.59 6.13
N LEU A 165 -5.03 2.37 7.27
CA LEU A 165 -5.02 3.33 8.38
C LEU A 165 -3.62 3.43 9.01
N SER A 166 -2.95 2.29 9.21
CA SER A 166 -1.57 2.27 9.72
C SER A 166 -0.61 3.00 8.80
N ILE A 167 -0.75 2.82 7.47
CA ILE A 167 0.00 3.58 6.46
C ILE A 167 -0.26 5.08 6.63
N GLY A 168 -1.53 5.48 6.70
CA GLY A 168 -1.92 6.87 6.86
C GLY A 168 -1.32 7.51 8.12
N ILE A 169 -1.32 6.80 9.26
CA ILE A 169 -0.75 7.27 10.53
C ILE A 169 0.77 7.47 10.41
N VAL A 170 1.50 6.48 9.86
CA VAL A 170 2.95 6.57 9.66
C VAL A 170 3.30 7.77 8.80
N LEU A 171 2.59 7.95 7.68
CA LEU A 171 2.84 9.05 6.75
C LEU A 171 2.46 10.42 7.36
N ALA A 172 1.38 10.50 8.12
CA ALA A 172 0.97 11.71 8.82
C ALA A 172 2.02 12.14 9.86
N ASN A 173 2.51 11.20 10.69
CA ASN A 173 3.59 11.44 11.62
C ASN A 173 4.89 11.86 10.92
N TRP A 174 5.21 11.22 9.79
CA TRP A 174 6.38 11.57 8.98
C TRP A 174 6.34 13.04 8.54
N LEU A 175 5.22 13.45 7.93
CA LEU A 175 5.04 14.83 7.45
C LEU A 175 5.05 15.85 8.59
N LEU A 176 4.31 15.55 9.66
CA LEU A 176 4.22 16.43 10.82
C LEU A 176 5.61 16.69 11.44
N LEU A 177 6.33 15.62 11.74
CA LEU A 177 7.64 15.70 12.39
C LEU A 177 8.68 16.36 11.47
N THR A 178 8.66 16.09 10.16
CA THR A 178 9.52 16.76 9.19
C THR A 178 9.23 18.27 9.14
N GLY A 179 7.94 18.65 9.13
CA GLY A 179 7.53 20.05 9.22
C GLY A 179 8.02 20.75 10.49
N VAL A 180 7.85 20.09 11.65
CA VAL A 180 8.39 20.60 12.93
C VAL A 180 9.90 20.77 12.86
N GLY A 181 10.63 19.79 12.33
CA GLY A 181 12.08 19.87 12.13
C GLY A 181 12.51 21.09 11.30
N ALA A 182 11.79 21.37 10.21
CA ALA A 182 12.07 22.53 9.37
C ALA A 182 11.86 23.88 10.11
N VAL A 183 10.83 23.95 10.98
CA VAL A 183 10.56 25.14 11.81
C VAL A 183 11.62 25.33 12.90
N LEU A 184 12.13 24.24 13.48
CA LEU A 184 13.17 24.32 14.52
C LEU A 184 14.44 25.03 14.03
N ASN A 185 14.84 24.83 12.77
CA ASN A 185 16.01 25.54 12.21
C ASN A 185 15.82 27.07 12.15
N ARG A 186 14.59 27.56 12.01
CA ARG A 186 14.31 29.01 11.95
C ARG A 186 14.69 29.76 13.23
N LYS A 187 14.71 29.06 14.38
CA LYS A 187 15.09 29.62 15.67
C LYS A 187 16.60 29.66 15.91
N THR A 188 17.38 29.01 15.03
CA THR A 188 18.83 28.94 15.16
C THR A 188 19.44 30.22 14.59
N THR A 189 20.00 31.06 15.47
CA THR A 189 20.61 32.34 15.08
C THR A 189 21.95 32.18 14.35
N ASN A 190 22.58 31.01 14.46
CA ASN A 190 23.86 30.71 13.83
C ASN A 190 23.69 30.26 12.40
N GLN A 191 24.49 30.86 11.51
CA GLN A 191 24.54 30.44 10.10
C GLN A 191 25.00 28.99 9.99
N PRO A 192 24.31 28.15 9.18
CA PRO A 192 24.69 26.75 9.01
C PRO A 192 26.06 26.65 8.33
N VAL A 193 26.97 25.96 8.98
CA VAL A 193 28.32 25.71 8.46
C VAL A 193 28.33 24.41 7.68
N MET A 194 29.03 24.35 6.55
CA MET A 194 29.15 23.15 5.69
C MET A 194 29.47 21.89 6.50
N LYS A 195 30.39 21.96 7.45
CA LYS A 195 30.77 20.83 8.33
C LYS A 195 29.57 20.28 9.12
N GLY A 196 28.71 21.15 9.62
CA GLY A 196 27.49 20.78 10.37
C GLY A 196 26.48 20.07 9.45
N ILE A 197 26.26 20.62 8.25
CA ILE A 197 25.36 20.02 7.24
C ILE A 197 25.84 18.61 6.83
N LEU A 198 27.13 18.46 6.50
CA LEU A 198 27.69 17.16 6.12
C LEU A 198 27.59 16.14 7.26
N THR A 199 27.87 16.55 8.50
CA THR A 199 27.70 15.66 9.67
C THR A 199 26.24 15.28 9.89
N GLY A 200 25.32 16.24 9.75
CA GLY A 200 23.88 15.98 9.85
C GLY A 200 23.36 15.01 8.79
N LEU A 201 23.81 15.14 7.53
CA LEU A 201 23.47 14.21 6.45
C LEU A 201 24.03 12.80 6.71
N PHE A 202 25.20 12.67 7.31
CA PHE A 202 25.75 11.39 7.71
C PHE A 202 24.92 10.76 8.85
N LEU A 203 24.57 11.54 9.88
CA LEU A 203 23.69 11.08 10.96
C LEU A 203 22.33 10.66 10.42
N LEU A 204 21.78 11.41 9.44
CA LEU A 204 20.51 11.06 8.80
C LEU A 204 20.53 9.67 8.17
N ALA A 205 21.67 9.23 7.65
CA ALA A 205 21.81 7.90 7.07
C ALA A 205 22.03 6.77 8.11
N ILE A 206 22.54 7.10 9.30
CA ILE A 206 22.72 6.12 10.38
C ILE A 206 21.44 5.90 11.19
N VAL A 207 20.71 6.97 11.49
CA VAL A 207 19.52 6.93 12.34
C VAL A 207 18.53 5.84 11.92
N PRO A 208 18.22 5.60 10.65
CA PRO A 208 17.30 4.54 10.23
C PRO A 208 17.71 3.13 10.66
N VAL A 209 18.99 2.83 10.71
CA VAL A 209 19.52 1.53 11.16
C VAL A 209 19.17 1.32 12.64
N VAL A 210 19.37 2.35 13.46
CA VAL A 210 19.01 2.33 14.89
C VAL A 210 17.49 2.24 15.07
N MET A 211 16.72 2.99 14.25
CA MET A 211 15.25 2.98 14.31
C MET A 211 14.69 1.59 13.98
N LEU A 212 15.23 0.92 12.97
CA LEU A 212 14.80 -0.42 12.59
C LEU A 212 15.10 -1.43 13.71
N PHE A 213 16.28 -1.34 14.34
CA PHE A 213 16.61 -2.14 15.51
C PHE A 213 15.63 -1.90 16.66
N LEU A 214 15.37 -0.63 16.98
CA LEU A 214 14.46 -0.26 18.07
C LEU A 214 13.01 -0.70 17.76
N LEU A 215 12.57 -0.65 16.52
CA LEU A 215 11.24 -1.10 16.10
C LEU A 215 11.01 -2.57 16.50
N TYR A 216 11.95 -3.45 16.18
CA TYR A 216 11.83 -4.87 16.50
C TYR A 216 12.03 -5.17 17.99
N TRP A 217 13.01 -4.51 18.60
CA TRP A 217 13.34 -4.72 20.01
C TRP A 217 12.23 -4.23 20.95
N LEU A 218 11.69 -3.02 20.73
CA LEU A 218 10.67 -2.43 21.58
C LEU A 218 9.28 -3.04 21.40
N ARG A 219 9.00 -3.66 20.25
CA ARG A 219 7.65 -4.17 19.93
C ARG A 219 7.11 -5.08 21.03
N ASN A 220 7.87 -6.07 21.46
CA ASN A 220 7.43 -7.05 22.45
C ASN A 220 7.66 -6.60 23.91
N ILE A 221 8.35 -5.49 24.11
CA ILE A 221 8.46 -4.81 25.42
C ILE A 221 7.22 -3.96 25.69
N VAL A 222 6.74 -3.25 24.64
CA VAL A 222 5.61 -2.32 24.75
C VAL A 222 4.27 -3.01 24.53
N LEU A 223 4.24 -4.06 23.71
CA LEU A 223 3.02 -4.78 23.33
C LEU A 223 3.15 -6.26 23.68
N PRO A 224 2.11 -6.90 24.21
CA PRO A 224 2.09 -8.35 24.40
C PRO A 224 2.34 -9.09 23.08
N VAL A 225 3.00 -10.24 23.15
CA VAL A 225 3.28 -11.09 21.98
C VAL A 225 1.97 -11.55 21.35
N GLY A 226 1.84 -11.43 20.04
CA GLY A 226 0.63 -11.82 19.29
C GLY A 226 -0.53 -10.82 19.40
N SER A 227 -0.46 -9.79 20.25
CA SER A 227 -1.52 -8.78 20.35
C SER A 227 -1.51 -7.82 19.15
N LEU A 228 -2.70 -7.42 18.73
CA LEU A 228 -2.89 -6.33 17.77
C LEU A 228 -2.66 -4.99 18.48
N PRO A 229 -1.79 -4.12 17.93
CA PRO A 229 -1.55 -2.80 18.52
C PRO A 229 -2.77 -1.89 18.39
N GLY A 230 -2.99 -1.06 19.39
CA GLY A 230 -4.02 -0.04 19.37
C GLY A 230 -3.64 1.17 18.53
N ILE A 231 -4.64 1.93 18.06
CA ILE A 231 -4.40 3.17 17.29
C ILE A 231 -3.51 4.14 18.06
N GLY A 232 -3.79 4.37 19.34
CA GLY A 232 -2.96 5.23 20.19
C GLY A 232 -1.51 4.75 20.26
N GLN A 233 -1.31 3.44 20.37
CA GLN A 233 0.02 2.81 20.38
C GLN A 233 0.73 2.97 19.03
N ILE A 234 -0.01 2.85 17.90
CA ILE A 234 0.54 3.07 16.56
C ILE A 234 0.93 4.55 16.40
N ILE A 235 0.05 5.51 16.77
CA ILE A 235 0.32 6.94 16.65
C ILE A 235 1.54 7.33 17.48
N LEU A 236 1.56 6.99 18.77
CA LEU A 236 2.63 7.36 19.68
C LEU A 236 3.93 6.61 19.40
N GLY A 237 3.84 5.31 19.13
CA GLY A 237 5.00 4.48 18.80
C GLY A 237 5.68 4.91 17.51
N THR A 238 4.91 5.17 16.45
CA THR A 238 5.47 5.68 15.19
C THR A 238 5.98 7.11 15.31
N ALA A 239 5.28 7.99 16.06
CA ALA A 239 5.77 9.34 16.33
C ALA A 239 7.10 9.32 17.08
N PHE A 240 7.23 8.49 18.10
CA PHE A 240 8.47 8.34 18.88
C PHE A 240 9.61 7.82 18.01
N LEU A 241 9.39 6.70 17.31
CA LEU A 241 10.42 6.08 16.46
C LEU A 241 10.85 6.97 15.29
N LEU A 242 9.91 7.67 14.64
CA LEU A 242 10.19 8.52 13.48
C LEU A 242 10.82 9.87 13.87
N SER A 243 10.64 10.32 15.12
CA SER A 243 11.03 11.68 15.54
C SER A 243 12.51 12.00 15.28
N PRO A 244 13.52 11.15 15.60
CA PRO A 244 14.92 11.52 15.40
C PRO A 244 15.25 11.75 13.92
N PHE A 245 14.72 10.92 13.05
CA PHE A 245 14.96 11.02 11.61
C PHE A 245 14.21 12.19 10.97
N CYS A 246 12.91 12.29 11.22
CA CYS A 246 12.06 13.29 10.56
C CYS A 246 12.40 14.71 11.02
N LEU A 247 12.66 14.91 12.31
CA LEU A 247 13.11 16.21 12.83
C LEU A 247 14.45 16.62 12.21
N LEU A 248 15.41 15.69 12.14
CA LEU A 248 16.72 15.94 11.53
C LEU A 248 16.60 16.21 10.02
N SER A 249 15.77 15.46 9.31
CA SER A 249 15.54 15.64 7.86
C SER A 249 14.94 17.00 7.56
N GLY A 250 13.90 17.42 8.30
CA GLY A 250 13.29 18.74 8.15
C GLY A 250 14.27 19.89 8.48
N TRP A 251 15.01 19.74 9.56
CA TRP A 251 16.05 20.71 9.95
C TRP A 251 17.12 20.84 8.87
N LEU A 252 17.60 19.72 8.33
CA LEU A 252 18.60 19.70 7.25
C LEU A 252 18.08 20.36 5.97
N PHE A 253 16.83 20.13 5.59
CA PHE A 253 16.25 20.78 4.42
C PHE A 253 16.33 22.31 4.52
N SER A 254 15.91 22.86 5.68
CA SER A 254 16.00 24.30 5.93
C SER A 254 17.45 24.79 5.98
N ALA A 255 18.35 24.04 6.63
CA ALA A 255 19.76 24.41 6.74
C ALA A 255 20.48 24.40 5.38
N VAL A 256 20.23 23.39 4.55
CA VAL A 256 20.78 23.30 3.19
C VAL A 256 20.24 24.43 2.31
N SER A 257 18.93 24.72 2.38
CA SER A 257 18.32 25.82 1.64
C SER A 257 18.93 27.18 2.00
N LEU A 258 19.12 27.43 3.29
CA LEU A 258 19.75 28.67 3.77
C LEU A 258 21.22 28.75 3.36
N TYR A 259 21.98 27.67 3.51
CA TYR A 259 23.37 27.59 3.10
C TYR A 259 23.56 27.86 1.59
N LEU A 260 22.72 27.25 0.75
CA LEU A 260 22.74 27.46 -0.69
C LEU A 260 22.34 28.90 -1.06
N SER A 261 21.34 29.47 -0.40
CA SER A 261 20.92 30.86 -0.63
C SER A 261 22.05 31.85 -0.35
N ASN A 262 22.75 31.66 0.79
CA ASN A 262 23.90 32.49 1.15
C ASN A 262 25.08 32.31 0.20
N SER A 263 25.37 31.07 -0.21
CA SER A 263 26.48 30.73 -1.11
C SER A 263 26.29 31.25 -2.55
N LEU A 264 25.04 31.21 -3.01
CA LEU A 264 24.67 31.60 -4.39
C LEU A 264 24.19 33.06 -4.48
N LYS A 265 24.07 33.77 -3.34
CA LYS A 265 23.52 35.13 -3.21
C LYS A 265 22.16 35.30 -3.91
N GLN A 266 21.34 34.27 -3.89
CA GLN A 266 19.98 34.25 -4.44
C GLN A 266 19.10 33.27 -3.66
N ASN A 267 17.78 33.41 -3.77
CA ASN A 267 16.87 32.44 -3.12
C ASN A 267 17.03 31.05 -3.77
N ALA A 268 17.58 30.09 -3.01
CA ALA A 268 17.89 28.74 -3.48
C ALA A 268 16.88 27.69 -2.99
N ILE A 269 15.74 28.09 -2.43
CA ILE A 269 14.71 27.14 -1.95
C ILE A 269 14.22 26.24 -3.10
N SER A 270 13.92 26.86 -4.26
CA SER A 270 13.49 26.13 -5.46
C SER A 270 14.55 25.15 -5.95
N LEU A 271 15.82 25.57 -5.96
CA LEU A 271 16.95 24.71 -6.33
C LEU A 271 17.15 23.55 -5.34
N THR A 272 16.99 23.80 -4.05
CA THR A 272 17.08 22.76 -3.02
C THR A 272 15.99 21.72 -3.23
N TYR A 273 14.76 22.17 -3.45
CA TYR A 273 13.61 21.30 -3.69
C TYR A 273 13.76 20.46 -4.97
N GLU A 274 14.23 21.09 -6.07
CA GLU A 274 14.48 20.42 -7.35
C GLU A 274 15.45 19.23 -7.20
N TRP A 275 16.60 19.45 -6.56
CA TRP A 275 17.62 18.41 -6.38
C TRP A 275 17.27 17.39 -5.30
N GLU A 276 16.55 17.80 -4.27
CA GLU A 276 15.97 16.90 -3.27
C GLU A 276 14.97 15.94 -3.92
N THR A 277 14.06 16.48 -4.75
CA THR A 277 13.10 15.68 -5.49
C THR A 277 13.77 14.71 -6.45
N LEU A 278 14.81 15.15 -7.18
CA LEU A 278 15.59 14.27 -8.05
C LEU A 278 16.23 13.12 -7.26
N GLY A 279 16.82 13.41 -6.10
CA GLY A 279 17.35 12.38 -5.19
C GLY A 279 16.29 11.40 -4.74
N SER A 280 15.11 11.90 -4.38
CA SER A 280 13.96 11.08 -3.97
C SER A 280 13.46 10.16 -5.09
N VAL A 281 13.35 10.66 -6.32
CA VAL A 281 12.94 9.85 -7.49
C VAL A 281 13.95 8.73 -7.76
N VAL A 282 15.25 9.05 -7.74
CA VAL A 282 16.31 8.04 -7.94
C VAL A 282 16.25 6.96 -6.84
N ALA A 283 16.07 7.36 -5.59
CA ALA A 283 15.93 6.43 -4.47
C ALA A 283 14.67 5.57 -4.62
N GLY A 284 13.52 6.16 -5.01
CA GLY A 284 12.28 5.45 -5.24
C GLY A 284 12.42 4.35 -6.30
N ILE A 285 13.02 4.68 -7.44
CA ILE A 285 13.29 3.72 -8.53
C ILE A 285 14.23 2.61 -8.04
N LEU A 286 15.35 2.97 -7.40
CA LEU A 286 16.34 2.01 -6.92
C LEU A 286 15.75 1.07 -5.87
N CYS A 287 15.03 1.59 -4.89
CA CYS A 287 14.39 0.78 -3.85
C CYS A 287 13.31 -0.13 -4.44
N SER A 288 12.39 0.40 -5.26
CA SER A 288 11.23 -0.35 -5.74
C SER A 288 11.58 -1.40 -6.79
N LEU A 289 12.60 -1.17 -7.63
CA LEU A 289 12.95 -2.11 -8.72
C LEU A 289 14.12 -3.04 -8.38
N ILE A 290 14.99 -2.69 -7.44
CA ILE A 290 16.23 -3.42 -7.19
C ILE A 290 16.35 -3.85 -5.74
N LEU A 291 16.37 -2.91 -4.79
CA LEU A 291 16.78 -3.20 -3.41
C LEU A 291 15.80 -4.14 -2.72
N ILE A 292 14.50 -3.92 -2.86
CA ILE A 292 13.45 -4.75 -2.23
C ILE A 292 13.48 -6.20 -2.72
N PHE A 293 13.94 -6.45 -3.95
CA PHE A 293 13.97 -7.81 -4.50
C PHE A 293 15.24 -8.60 -4.13
N LEU A 294 16.35 -7.89 -3.90
CA LEU A 294 17.66 -8.51 -3.77
C LEU A 294 18.17 -8.55 -2.32
N PHE A 295 17.81 -7.59 -1.49
CA PHE A 295 18.39 -7.37 -0.18
C PHE A 295 17.36 -7.31 0.93
N GLU A 296 17.76 -7.70 2.14
CA GLU A 296 16.96 -7.60 3.36
C GLU A 296 17.01 -6.16 3.95
N PRO A 297 16.11 -5.77 4.87
CA PRO A 297 15.98 -4.39 5.34
C PRO A 297 17.24 -3.73 5.89
N PHE A 298 18.01 -4.43 6.76
CA PHE A 298 19.27 -3.88 7.29
C PHE A 298 20.34 -3.75 6.20
N GLN A 299 20.39 -4.68 5.25
CA GLN A 299 21.28 -4.59 4.10
C GLN A 299 20.91 -3.41 3.21
N ASN A 300 19.62 -3.16 2.98
CA ASN A 300 19.13 -2.02 2.24
C ASN A 300 19.52 -0.69 2.90
N LEU A 301 19.36 -0.58 4.23
CA LEU A 301 19.79 0.61 4.97
C LEU A 301 21.31 0.79 4.94
N ALA A 302 22.09 -0.29 4.99
CA ALA A 302 23.54 -0.24 4.85
C ALA A 302 23.96 0.25 3.47
N ILE A 303 23.29 -0.18 2.40
CA ILE A 303 23.54 0.32 1.03
C ILE A 303 23.23 1.82 0.94
N VAL A 304 22.13 2.28 1.52
CA VAL A 304 21.78 3.71 1.59
C VAL A 304 22.87 4.49 2.35
N LEU A 305 23.34 3.97 3.46
CA LEU A 305 24.44 4.57 4.24
C LEU A 305 25.75 4.66 3.44
N ILE A 306 26.10 3.62 2.69
CA ILE A 306 27.29 3.61 1.82
C ILE A 306 27.16 4.63 0.70
N ILE A 307 26.03 4.69 0.01
CA ILE A 307 25.78 5.65 -1.07
C ILE A 307 25.84 7.09 -0.53
N ASN A 308 25.15 7.35 0.59
CA ASN A 308 25.17 8.67 1.24
C ASN A 308 26.61 9.07 1.62
N SER A 309 27.33 8.18 2.34
CA SER A 309 28.71 8.41 2.76
C SER A 309 29.66 8.67 1.57
N SER A 310 29.44 7.98 0.44
CA SER A 310 30.20 8.19 -0.80
C SER A 310 29.95 9.58 -1.37
N ILE A 311 28.70 10.03 -1.40
CA ILE A 311 28.36 11.38 -1.86
C ILE A 311 29.00 12.43 -0.94
N LEU A 312 28.91 12.25 0.37
CA LEU A 312 29.52 13.17 1.35
C LEU A 312 31.03 13.23 1.24
N PHE A 313 31.69 12.07 1.03
CA PHE A 313 33.12 12.04 0.77
C PHE A 313 33.50 12.82 -0.52
N LEU A 314 32.73 12.64 -1.60
CA LEU A 314 32.95 13.38 -2.85
C LEU A 314 32.78 14.90 -2.68
N ILE A 315 31.83 15.35 -1.84
CA ILE A 315 31.66 16.77 -1.52
C ILE A 315 32.84 17.27 -0.70
N SER A 316 33.27 16.50 0.30
CA SER A 316 34.33 16.88 1.24
C SER A 316 35.73 16.93 0.64
N ARG A 317 35.92 16.42 -0.60
CA ARG A 317 37.23 16.44 -1.28
C ARG A 317 37.84 17.83 -1.46
N LYS A 318 36.98 18.85 -1.46
CA LYS A 318 37.42 20.27 -1.61
C LYS A 318 37.58 20.98 -0.27
N GLU A 319 37.25 20.31 0.82
CA GLU A 319 37.39 20.85 2.16
C GLU A 319 38.80 20.64 2.74
N ILE A 320 39.08 21.26 3.91
CA ILE A 320 40.33 21.12 4.64
C ILE A 320 40.62 19.62 4.90
N TYR A 321 41.89 19.24 4.88
CA TYR A 321 42.36 17.85 5.03
C TYR A 321 41.70 17.11 6.21
N SER A 322 41.55 17.76 7.37
CA SER A 322 40.92 17.17 8.55
C SER A 322 39.44 16.79 8.32
N VAL A 323 38.69 17.62 7.59
CA VAL A 323 37.28 17.36 7.22
C VAL A 323 37.22 16.18 6.25
N ARG A 324 38.07 16.19 5.21
CA ARG A 324 38.15 15.10 4.24
C ARG A 324 38.49 13.76 4.88
N LYS A 325 39.46 13.74 5.80
CA LYS A 325 39.84 12.52 6.55
C LYS A 325 38.68 11.98 7.38
N LYS A 326 37.89 12.85 8.03
CA LYS A 326 36.71 12.46 8.79
C LYS A 326 35.66 11.76 7.90
N PHE A 327 35.33 12.31 6.74
CA PHE A 327 34.35 11.70 5.84
C PHE A 327 34.89 10.46 5.10
N TYR A 328 36.19 10.33 4.91
CA TYR A 328 36.79 9.06 4.50
C TYR A 328 36.58 7.97 5.56
N LEU A 329 36.81 8.29 6.84
CA LEU A 329 36.54 7.35 7.93
C LEU A 329 35.06 6.96 8.04
N TYR A 330 34.14 7.91 7.79
CA TYR A 330 32.71 7.62 7.75
C TYR A 330 32.36 6.67 6.61
N LEU A 331 32.95 6.84 5.43
CA LEU A 331 32.78 5.90 4.31
C LEU A 331 33.31 4.50 4.66
N VAL A 332 34.51 4.41 5.24
CA VAL A 332 35.08 3.13 5.68
C VAL A 332 34.19 2.46 6.73
N ALA A 333 33.70 3.24 7.72
CA ALA A 333 32.77 2.71 8.72
C ALA A 333 31.45 2.25 8.09
N ALA A 334 30.89 2.98 7.12
CA ALA A 334 29.69 2.60 6.41
C ALA A 334 29.87 1.27 5.64
N VAL A 335 31.00 1.10 4.97
CA VAL A 335 31.35 -0.15 4.26
C VAL A 335 31.49 -1.31 5.28
N PHE A 336 32.15 -1.03 6.40
CA PHE A 336 32.29 -2.04 7.47
C PHE A 336 30.93 -2.45 8.06
N VAL A 337 30.05 -1.49 8.32
CA VAL A 337 28.67 -1.78 8.77
C VAL A 337 27.93 -2.62 7.71
N GLY A 338 28.03 -2.25 6.43
CA GLY A 338 27.43 -3.05 5.34
C GLY A 338 27.95 -4.48 5.30
N PHE A 339 29.25 -4.68 5.49
CA PHE A 339 29.83 -5.99 5.52
C PHE A 339 29.42 -6.79 6.78
N ALA A 340 29.32 -6.11 7.92
CA ALA A 340 28.84 -6.71 9.17
C ALA A 340 27.38 -7.18 9.07
N THR A 341 26.50 -6.44 8.38
CA THR A 341 25.10 -6.86 8.17
C THR A 341 25.00 -8.17 7.38
N LEU A 342 25.90 -8.37 6.41
CA LEU A 342 25.94 -9.60 5.62
C LEU A 342 26.47 -10.80 6.41
N ILE A 343 27.60 -10.64 7.11
CA ILE A 343 28.25 -11.75 7.83
C ILE A 343 27.45 -12.16 9.07
N ALA A 344 27.00 -11.20 9.86
CA ALA A 344 26.34 -11.47 11.14
C ALA A 344 24.88 -11.91 10.99
N ASN A 345 24.34 -12.02 9.77
CA ASN A 345 22.92 -12.29 9.55
C ASN A 345 22.02 -11.41 10.43
N LEU A 346 22.35 -10.12 10.52
CA LEU A 346 21.69 -9.17 11.45
C LEU A 346 20.18 -9.18 11.27
N ASP A 347 19.70 -9.25 10.04
CA ASP A 347 18.27 -9.30 9.75
C ASP A 347 17.59 -10.47 10.48
N LYS A 348 18.16 -11.68 10.44
CA LYS A 348 17.61 -12.85 11.14
C LYS A 348 17.66 -12.70 12.66
N ASN A 349 18.81 -12.28 13.18
CA ASN A 349 19.04 -12.20 14.62
C ASN A 349 18.15 -11.14 15.29
N ILE A 350 17.94 -9.99 14.61
CA ILE A 350 17.10 -8.93 15.13
C ILE A 350 15.60 -9.27 14.91
N LEU A 351 15.25 -9.90 13.81
CA LEU A 351 13.89 -10.39 13.57
C LEU A 351 13.46 -11.41 14.64
N GLN A 352 14.41 -12.16 15.22
CA GLN A 352 14.13 -13.11 16.30
C GLN A 352 13.46 -12.46 17.52
N PHE A 353 13.66 -11.16 17.77
CA PHE A 353 12.96 -10.45 18.85
C PHE A 353 11.43 -10.42 18.67
N LEU A 354 10.93 -10.52 17.44
CA LEU A 354 9.49 -10.55 17.19
C LEU A 354 8.85 -11.91 17.51
N TYR A 355 9.64 -12.98 17.57
CA TYR A 355 9.16 -14.36 17.76
C TYR A 355 9.78 -15.01 19.00
N PRO A 356 9.47 -14.50 20.24
CA PRO A 356 10.00 -15.09 21.47
C PRO A 356 9.46 -16.49 21.67
N GLY A 357 10.33 -17.41 22.11
CA GLY A 357 9.99 -18.81 22.33
C GLY A 357 9.79 -19.65 21.07
N GLN A 358 10.04 -19.10 19.89
CA GLN A 358 10.06 -19.81 18.60
C GLN A 358 11.40 -19.57 17.91
N LYS A 359 11.93 -20.55 17.19
CA LYS A 359 13.19 -20.42 16.45
C LYS A 359 12.90 -20.05 14.99
N ILE A 360 13.45 -18.95 14.49
CA ILE A 360 13.35 -18.63 13.07
C ILE A 360 14.22 -19.61 12.26
N ILE A 361 13.58 -20.42 11.43
CA ILE A 361 14.23 -21.35 10.52
C ILE A 361 14.61 -20.64 9.23
N SER A 362 13.64 -19.95 8.62
CA SER A 362 13.83 -19.23 7.37
C SER A 362 13.00 -17.96 7.35
N PHE A 363 13.45 -16.95 6.63
CA PHE A 363 12.67 -15.76 6.34
C PHE A 363 13.02 -15.22 4.96
N LYS A 364 12.08 -14.49 4.36
CA LYS A 364 12.33 -13.82 3.09
C LYS A 364 11.45 -12.57 2.96
N ASP A 365 12.09 -11.46 2.67
CA ASP A 365 11.39 -10.25 2.30
C ASP A 365 10.96 -10.33 0.82
N THR A 366 9.71 -10.00 0.53
CA THR A 366 9.14 -10.10 -0.82
C THR A 366 8.34 -8.84 -1.13
N PRO A 367 8.06 -8.53 -2.41
CA PRO A 367 7.19 -7.41 -2.76
C PRO A 367 5.77 -7.49 -2.17
N TYR A 368 5.33 -8.70 -1.81
CA TYR A 368 3.98 -8.94 -1.28
C TYR A 368 3.92 -8.84 0.25
N GLY A 369 5.03 -9.09 0.92
CA GLY A 369 5.13 -9.09 2.38
C GLY A 369 6.38 -9.83 2.87
N LYS A 370 6.59 -9.82 4.17
CA LYS A 370 7.68 -10.52 4.85
C LYS A 370 7.22 -11.90 5.26
N LEU A 371 7.73 -12.93 4.58
CA LEU A 371 7.48 -14.32 4.93
C LEU A 371 8.50 -14.79 5.98
N VAL A 372 8.00 -15.37 7.08
CA VAL A 372 8.84 -15.92 8.16
C VAL A 372 8.36 -17.32 8.49
N VAL A 373 9.30 -18.26 8.60
CA VAL A 373 9.04 -19.62 9.05
C VAL A 373 9.74 -19.81 10.39
N THR A 374 8.95 -20.14 11.40
CA THR A 374 9.45 -20.44 12.73
C THR A 374 9.15 -21.89 13.11
N GLU A 375 9.92 -22.42 14.05
CA GLU A 375 9.74 -23.76 14.61
C GLU A 375 9.51 -23.66 16.12
N LYS A 376 8.53 -24.43 16.61
CA LYS A 376 8.29 -24.63 18.03
C LYS A 376 7.81 -26.06 18.24
N ALA A 377 8.51 -26.83 19.06
CA ALA A 377 8.16 -28.22 19.40
C ALA A 377 7.94 -29.12 18.16
N GLY A 378 8.77 -28.96 17.11
CA GLY A 378 8.66 -29.73 15.86
C GLY A 378 7.59 -29.22 14.88
N GLN A 379 6.78 -28.24 15.26
CA GLN A 379 5.78 -27.63 14.40
C GLN A 379 6.35 -26.41 13.70
N LEU A 380 6.16 -26.31 12.38
CA LEU A 380 6.51 -25.13 11.59
C LEU A 380 5.30 -24.18 11.54
N ASN A 381 5.57 -22.89 11.82
CA ASN A 381 4.58 -21.84 11.72
C ASN A 381 5.00 -20.87 10.62
N PHE A 382 4.10 -20.58 9.71
CA PHE A 382 4.30 -19.69 8.57
C PHE A 382 3.60 -18.37 8.80
N PHE A 383 4.34 -17.28 8.75
CA PHE A 383 3.83 -15.92 8.94
C PHE A 383 4.01 -15.08 7.68
N ASP A 384 3.06 -14.22 7.40
CA ASP A 384 3.19 -13.11 6.45
C ASP A 384 2.91 -11.79 7.18
N ASN A 385 3.87 -10.87 7.13
CA ASN A 385 3.79 -9.59 7.86
C ASN A 385 3.39 -9.78 9.34
N ASN A 386 4.03 -10.74 10.01
CA ASN A 386 3.79 -11.12 11.40
C ASN A 386 2.39 -11.71 11.69
N THR A 387 1.56 -11.89 10.67
CA THR A 387 0.26 -12.59 10.77
C THR A 387 0.47 -14.07 10.46
N LEU A 388 -0.03 -14.94 11.33
CA LEU A 388 0.01 -16.39 11.12
C LEU A 388 -0.85 -16.75 9.91
N LEU A 389 -0.23 -17.36 8.88
CA LEU A 389 -0.94 -17.88 7.72
C LEU A 389 -1.48 -19.29 7.98
N PHE A 390 -0.60 -20.17 8.42
CA PHE A 390 -0.93 -21.55 8.78
C PHE A 390 0.21 -22.15 9.62
N THR A 391 -0.10 -23.27 10.25
CA THR A 391 0.86 -24.15 10.93
C THR A 391 0.84 -25.52 10.28
N THR A 392 1.97 -26.22 10.29
CA THR A 392 1.99 -27.63 9.83
C THR A 392 1.15 -28.49 10.78
N ASN A 393 0.56 -29.54 10.24
CA ASN A 393 -0.26 -30.52 10.98
C ASN A 393 -1.51 -29.93 11.68
N ASN A 394 -2.07 -28.85 11.12
CA ASN A 394 -3.38 -28.36 11.58
C ASN A 394 -4.51 -29.12 10.86
N VAL A 395 -4.73 -30.35 11.31
CA VAL A 395 -5.73 -31.27 10.72
C VAL A 395 -7.12 -30.64 10.74
N ILE A 396 -7.53 -30.06 11.87
CA ILE A 396 -8.87 -29.49 12.04
C ILE A 396 -9.14 -28.40 10.99
N ALA A 397 -8.29 -27.38 10.92
CA ALA A 397 -8.48 -26.28 9.96
C ALA A 397 -8.45 -26.74 8.51
N ASN A 398 -7.57 -27.68 8.17
CA ASN A 398 -7.45 -28.20 6.83
C ASN A 398 -8.68 -29.01 6.41
N GLU A 399 -9.10 -29.93 7.25
CA GLU A 399 -10.28 -30.75 6.99
C GLU A 399 -11.57 -29.94 6.94
N GLU A 400 -11.80 -29.03 7.90
CA GLU A 400 -12.98 -28.16 7.87
C GLU A 400 -13.02 -27.30 6.58
N THR A 401 -11.86 -26.72 6.16
CA THR A 401 -11.77 -25.90 4.96
C THR A 401 -12.18 -26.66 3.71
N VAL A 402 -11.82 -27.94 3.62
CA VAL A 402 -12.04 -28.74 2.42
C VAL A 402 -13.33 -29.54 2.51
N HIS A 403 -13.51 -30.32 3.59
CA HIS A 403 -14.59 -31.30 3.64
C HIS A 403 -15.95 -30.65 3.82
N TYR A 404 -16.08 -29.53 4.55
CA TYR A 404 -17.32 -28.78 4.63
C TYR A 404 -17.84 -28.36 3.25
N ALA A 405 -16.93 -28.05 2.34
CA ALA A 405 -17.26 -27.70 0.96
C ALA A 405 -17.41 -28.93 0.07
N LEU A 406 -16.37 -29.77 -0.07
CA LEU A 406 -16.34 -30.79 -1.10
C LEU A 406 -17.31 -31.95 -0.85
N LEU A 407 -17.71 -32.21 0.40
CA LEU A 407 -18.72 -33.22 0.74
C LEU A 407 -20.13 -32.84 0.27
N GLN A 408 -20.43 -31.55 0.02
CA GLN A 408 -21.77 -31.10 -0.40
C GLN A 408 -22.22 -31.71 -1.76
N ARG A 409 -21.29 -32.25 -2.53
CA ARG A 409 -21.57 -32.95 -3.77
C ARG A 409 -20.48 -33.97 -4.10
N LYS A 410 -20.78 -34.96 -4.93
CA LYS A 410 -19.77 -35.88 -5.43
C LYS A 410 -18.84 -35.15 -6.40
N ILE A 411 -17.57 -34.98 -6.02
CA ILE A 411 -16.55 -34.29 -6.80
C ILE A 411 -15.82 -35.28 -7.73
N THR A 412 -15.88 -35.04 -9.02
CA THR A 412 -15.18 -35.85 -10.06
C THR A 412 -14.50 -34.97 -11.12
N GLY A 413 -14.76 -33.67 -11.10
CA GLY A 413 -14.23 -32.69 -12.06
C GLY A 413 -13.06 -31.88 -11.50
N ASN A 414 -13.01 -30.60 -11.86
CA ASN A 414 -11.94 -29.71 -11.44
C ASN A 414 -12.32 -28.93 -10.19
N VAL A 415 -11.33 -28.67 -9.35
CA VAL A 415 -11.43 -27.81 -8.16
C VAL A 415 -10.43 -26.69 -8.27
N LEU A 416 -10.84 -25.45 -7.93
CA LEU A 416 -9.96 -24.29 -7.82
C LEU A 416 -9.73 -23.97 -6.34
N LEU A 417 -8.47 -23.97 -5.93
CA LEU A 417 -8.03 -23.56 -4.61
C LEU A 417 -7.28 -22.22 -4.71
N VAL A 418 -7.71 -21.20 -4.01
CA VAL A 418 -7.03 -19.91 -3.93
C VAL A 418 -6.30 -19.81 -2.59
N GLY A 419 -4.98 -19.95 -2.62
CA GLY A 419 -4.13 -20.10 -1.43
C GLY A 419 -4.16 -21.50 -0.83
N GLY A 420 -3.16 -21.85 0.00
CA GLY A 420 -3.15 -23.11 0.73
C GLY A 420 -2.46 -24.28 0.03
N SER A 421 -1.60 -23.99 -0.94
CA SER A 421 -0.84 -25.03 -1.68
C SER A 421 0.11 -25.85 -0.81
N ILE A 422 0.56 -25.32 0.32
CA ILE A 422 1.53 -25.93 1.23
C ILE A 422 1.05 -26.06 2.67
N SER A 423 -0.21 -25.69 2.94
CA SER A 423 -0.76 -25.72 4.31
C SER A 423 -1.33 -27.08 4.72
N GLY A 424 -1.44 -28.05 3.78
CA GLY A 424 -2.17 -29.30 3.95
C GLY A 424 -3.56 -29.28 3.32
N VAL A 425 -4.12 -28.09 3.02
CA VAL A 425 -5.45 -27.98 2.36
C VAL A 425 -5.45 -28.63 0.97
N ALA A 426 -4.34 -28.53 0.23
CA ALA A 426 -4.22 -29.19 -1.07
C ALA A 426 -4.22 -30.72 -0.94
N ASP A 427 -3.58 -31.27 0.09
CA ASP A 427 -3.56 -32.71 0.38
C ASP A 427 -5.00 -33.22 0.68
N GLU A 428 -5.77 -32.47 1.49
CA GLU A 428 -7.16 -32.81 1.78
C GLU A 428 -8.04 -32.78 0.51
N CYS A 429 -7.83 -31.81 -0.40
CA CYS A 429 -8.54 -31.79 -1.68
C CYS A 429 -8.22 -33.03 -2.53
N LEU A 430 -6.98 -33.51 -2.51
CA LEU A 430 -6.51 -34.64 -3.31
C LEU A 430 -7.03 -36.01 -2.82
N LYS A 431 -7.63 -36.10 -1.62
CA LYS A 431 -8.37 -37.29 -1.15
C LYS A 431 -9.61 -37.58 -2.03
N TYR A 432 -10.14 -36.56 -2.72
CA TYR A 432 -11.30 -36.73 -3.62
C TYR A 432 -10.88 -37.25 -5.01
N PRO A 433 -11.76 -37.95 -5.73
CA PRO A 433 -11.50 -38.45 -7.07
C PRO A 433 -11.63 -37.34 -8.14
N LEU A 434 -11.05 -36.17 -7.86
CA LEU A 434 -11.05 -35.03 -8.76
C LEU A 434 -10.14 -35.24 -9.97
N LYS A 435 -10.52 -34.61 -11.09
CA LYS A 435 -9.74 -34.65 -12.34
C LYS A 435 -8.51 -33.76 -12.27
N ARG A 436 -8.63 -32.58 -11.66
CA ARG A 436 -7.57 -31.60 -11.51
C ARG A 436 -7.81 -30.68 -10.33
N LEU A 437 -6.77 -30.46 -9.53
CA LEU A 437 -6.69 -29.40 -8.53
C LEU A 437 -5.85 -28.26 -9.10
N GLU A 438 -6.46 -27.11 -9.36
CA GLU A 438 -5.74 -25.89 -9.72
C GLU A 438 -5.59 -25.01 -8.49
N CYS A 439 -4.34 -24.75 -8.12
CA CYS A 439 -4.04 -23.88 -6.98
C CYS A 439 -3.45 -22.55 -7.47
N VAL A 440 -3.89 -21.43 -6.93
CA VAL A 440 -3.39 -20.09 -7.23
C VAL A 440 -2.70 -19.50 -6.01
N GLU A 441 -1.42 -19.21 -6.15
CA GLU A 441 -0.61 -18.57 -5.11
C GLU A 441 -0.15 -17.19 -5.56
N LEU A 442 -0.39 -16.18 -4.71
CA LEU A 442 0.02 -14.82 -5.00
C LEU A 442 1.55 -14.67 -4.92
N ASN A 443 2.17 -15.25 -3.89
CA ASN A 443 3.58 -15.11 -3.60
C ASN A 443 4.38 -16.36 -4.02
N PRO A 444 5.21 -16.30 -5.08
CA PRO A 444 5.98 -17.45 -5.54
C PRO A 444 6.95 -18.02 -4.48
N ARG A 445 7.32 -17.21 -3.49
CA ARG A 445 8.26 -17.65 -2.43
C ARG A 445 7.63 -18.68 -1.48
N ILE A 446 6.31 -18.72 -1.37
CA ILE A 446 5.59 -19.76 -0.61
C ILE A 446 5.94 -21.15 -1.14
N LEU A 447 6.00 -21.32 -2.46
CA LEU A 447 6.40 -22.62 -3.04
C LEU A 447 7.88 -22.97 -2.80
N LEU A 448 8.74 -21.96 -2.74
CA LEU A 448 10.13 -22.23 -2.38
C LEU A 448 10.21 -22.87 -0.98
N PHE A 449 9.44 -22.31 -0.03
CA PHE A 449 9.33 -22.92 1.31
C PHE A 449 8.65 -24.29 1.26
N GLY A 450 7.61 -24.45 0.46
CA GLY A 450 6.96 -25.75 0.24
C GLY A 450 7.94 -26.83 -0.21
N ARG A 451 8.84 -26.52 -1.13
CA ARG A 451 9.91 -27.43 -1.58
C ARG A 451 10.97 -27.64 -0.51
N THR A 452 11.41 -26.56 0.16
CA THR A 452 12.46 -26.63 1.17
C THR A 452 12.04 -27.50 2.37
N PHE A 453 10.78 -27.42 2.77
CA PHE A 453 10.24 -28.14 3.92
C PHE A 453 9.43 -29.39 3.55
N ASN A 454 9.44 -29.78 2.26
CA ASN A 454 8.71 -30.95 1.74
C ASN A 454 7.19 -30.94 2.06
N LEU A 455 6.55 -29.77 1.90
CA LEU A 455 5.12 -29.56 2.17
C LEU A 455 4.26 -29.53 0.91
N LEU A 456 4.83 -29.75 -0.26
CA LEU A 456 4.10 -29.78 -1.52
C LEU A 456 3.62 -31.20 -1.81
N PRO A 457 2.32 -31.40 -2.07
CA PRO A 457 1.82 -32.70 -2.52
C PRO A 457 2.49 -33.14 -3.83
N HIS A 458 2.90 -34.39 -3.89
CA HIS A 458 3.45 -35.04 -5.09
C HIS A 458 2.34 -35.75 -5.87
N ASP A 459 1.38 -35.01 -6.42
CA ASP A 459 0.25 -35.56 -7.15
C ASP A 459 0.17 -34.90 -8.55
N PRO A 460 0.10 -35.68 -9.65
CA PRO A 460 0.05 -35.17 -11.02
C PRO A 460 -1.24 -34.37 -11.32
N ARG A 461 -2.27 -34.52 -10.51
CA ARG A 461 -3.52 -33.75 -10.63
C ARG A 461 -3.36 -32.31 -10.15
N LEU A 462 -2.35 -32.01 -9.29
CA LEU A 462 -2.09 -30.67 -8.77
C LEU A 462 -1.40 -29.80 -9.83
N LYS A 463 -1.98 -28.63 -10.13
CA LYS A 463 -1.37 -27.60 -10.96
C LYS A 463 -1.36 -26.27 -10.19
N ILE A 464 -0.17 -25.71 -10.02
CA ILE A 464 0.01 -24.46 -9.28
C ILE A 464 0.29 -23.31 -10.25
N TYR A 465 -0.47 -22.24 -10.13
CA TYR A 465 -0.34 -21.01 -10.89
C TYR A 465 0.11 -19.87 -9.96
N PHE A 466 0.95 -19.00 -10.50
CA PHE A 466 1.42 -17.83 -9.78
C PHE A 466 0.70 -16.57 -10.23
N GLY A 467 0.34 -15.75 -9.28
CA GLY A 467 -0.19 -14.43 -9.51
C GLY A 467 -1.50 -14.17 -8.82
N ASP A 468 -2.12 -13.10 -9.25
CA ASP A 468 -3.37 -12.61 -8.71
C ASP A 468 -4.54 -13.51 -9.10
N ALA A 469 -5.24 -14.06 -8.09
CA ALA A 469 -6.39 -14.94 -8.30
C ALA A 469 -7.51 -14.26 -9.12
N ARG A 470 -7.75 -12.96 -8.90
CA ARG A 470 -8.77 -12.21 -9.62
C ARG A 470 -8.43 -12.05 -11.11
N ILE A 471 -7.16 -11.78 -11.41
CA ILE A 471 -6.68 -11.71 -12.80
C ILE A 471 -6.81 -13.08 -13.47
N MET A 472 -6.45 -14.16 -12.77
CA MET A 472 -6.58 -15.50 -13.31
C MET A 472 -8.05 -15.87 -13.59
N VAL A 473 -8.94 -15.64 -12.63
CA VAL A 473 -10.39 -15.89 -12.77
C VAL A 473 -10.95 -15.09 -13.96
N LYS A 474 -10.57 -13.81 -14.09
CA LYS A 474 -10.98 -12.96 -15.22
C LYS A 474 -10.51 -13.52 -16.56
N ARG A 475 -9.25 -13.91 -16.67
CA ARG A 475 -8.70 -14.52 -17.92
C ARG A 475 -9.44 -15.79 -18.30
N LYS A 476 -9.71 -16.68 -17.35
CA LYS A 476 -10.48 -17.91 -17.60
C LYS A 476 -11.93 -17.61 -18.01
N GLN A 477 -12.55 -16.60 -17.42
CA GLN A 477 -13.87 -16.14 -17.82
C GLN A 477 -13.89 -15.63 -19.26
N GLU A 478 -12.91 -14.82 -19.65
CA GLU A 478 -12.75 -14.32 -21.02
C GLU A 478 -12.49 -15.46 -22.02
N GLU A 479 -11.67 -16.45 -21.64
CA GLU A 479 -11.39 -17.64 -22.43
C GLU A 479 -12.65 -18.49 -22.63
N LYS A 480 -13.40 -18.75 -21.55
CA LYS A 480 -14.68 -19.45 -21.58
C LYS A 480 -15.68 -18.74 -22.49
N ALA A 481 -15.80 -17.41 -22.40
CA ALA A 481 -16.67 -16.62 -23.26
C ALA A 481 -16.27 -16.70 -24.76
N LYS A 482 -14.97 -16.67 -25.07
CA LYS A 482 -14.46 -16.83 -26.45
C LYS A 482 -14.77 -18.21 -27.04
N ILE A 483 -14.69 -19.27 -26.23
CA ILE A 483 -15.03 -20.63 -26.68
C ILE A 483 -16.53 -20.73 -26.96
N LEU A 484 -17.37 -20.19 -26.04
CA LEU A 484 -18.82 -20.16 -26.22
C LEU A 484 -19.28 -19.40 -27.47
N SER A 485 -18.57 -18.32 -27.85
CA SER A 485 -18.90 -17.51 -29.00
C SER A 485 -18.53 -18.18 -30.36
N ARG A 486 -17.64 -19.19 -30.34
CA ARG A 486 -17.09 -19.81 -31.58
C ARG A 486 -17.82 -21.07 -32.06
N SER A 487 -18.57 -21.75 -31.20
CA SER A 487 -19.27 -22.98 -31.62
C SER A 487 -20.40 -23.38 -30.68
N TYR A 488 -21.58 -23.63 -31.24
CA TYR A 488 -22.73 -24.20 -30.53
C TYR A 488 -22.50 -25.66 -30.07
N SER A 489 -21.53 -26.35 -30.71
CA SER A 489 -21.13 -27.73 -30.35
C SER A 489 -20.00 -27.78 -29.30
N ALA A 490 -19.49 -26.63 -28.84
CA ALA A 490 -18.36 -26.54 -27.93
C ALA A 490 -18.71 -26.82 -26.45
N GLN A 491 -19.95 -27.22 -26.15
CA GLN A 491 -20.38 -27.51 -24.78
C GLN A 491 -19.54 -28.61 -24.10
N LYS A 492 -19.02 -29.57 -24.90
CA LYS A 492 -18.05 -30.58 -24.44
C LYS A 492 -16.62 -30.06 -24.24
N ALA A 493 -16.24 -28.97 -24.91
CA ALA A 493 -14.92 -28.34 -24.78
C ALA A 493 -14.82 -27.37 -23.59
N LEU A 494 -15.93 -27.08 -22.89
CA LEU A 494 -16.01 -26.18 -21.72
C LEU A 494 -15.61 -26.88 -20.42
N ASP A 495 -15.53 -28.18 -20.39
CA ASP A 495 -15.20 -28.99 -19.23
C ASP A 495 -13.85 -28.60 -18.55
N PRO A 496 -12.78 -28.32 -19.31
CA PRO A 496 -11.49 -27.96 -18.70
C PRO A 496 -11.45 -26.59 -18.03
N LEU A 497 -12.41 -25.69 -18.31
CA LEU A 497 -12.46 -24.31 -17.76
C LEU A 497 -13.55 -24.13 -16.70
N SER A 498 -14.27 -25.20 -16.34
CA SER A 498 -15.32 -25.18 -15.32
C SER A 498 -14.88 -25.92 -14.08
N TYR A 499 -15.31 -25.43 -12.92
CA TYR A 499 -14.99 -26.00 -11.60
C TYR A 499 -16.25 -26.51 -10.92
N GLU A 500 -16.14 -27.61 -10.21
CA GLU A 500 -17.21 -28.12 -9.32
C GLU A 500 -17.21 -27.39 -7.97
N ALA A 501 -16.01 -26.98 -7.53
CA ALA A 501 -15.86 -26.17 -6.33
C ALA A 501 -14.73 -25.12 -6.50
N ILE A 502 -14.91 -23.96 -5.87
CA ILE A 502 -13.91 -22.93 -5.71
C ILE A 502 -13.75 -22.66 -4.21
N ILE A 503 -12.57 -22.90 -3.66
CA ILE A 503 -12.25 -22.71 -2.25
C ILE A 503 -11.32 -21.49 -2.13
N LEU A 504 -11.77 -20.48 -1.38
CA LEU A 504 -11.00 -19.28 -1.06
C LEU A 504 -10.34 -19.44 0.31
N ASN A 505 -9.12 -19.96 0.34
CA ASN A 505 -8.31 -20.09 1.56
C ASN A 505 -7.34 -18.91 1.66
N ILE A 506 -7.89 -17.72 1.84
CA ILE A 506 -7.18 -16.44 1.89
C ILE A 506 -7.48 -15.72 3.21
N PRO A 507 -6.57 -14.80 3.66
CA PRO A 507 -6.81 -13.99 4.84
C PRO A 507 -8.09 -13.17 4.76
N GLU A 508 -8.62 -12.77 5.92
CA GLU A 508 -9.78 -11.90 6.02
C GLU A 508 -9.57 -10.55 5.29
N PRO A 509 -10.66 -9.85 4.89
CA PRO A 509 -10.59 -8.61 4.11
C PRO A 509 -10.14 -7.41 4.96
N THR A 510 -8.96 -7.51 5.58
CA THR A 510 -8.35 -6.49 6.45
C THR A 510 -7.76 -5.31 5.66
N THR A 511 -7.48 -5.51 4.38
CA THR A 511 -6.95 -4.49 3.45
C THR A 511 -7.80 -4.41 2.19
N LEU A 512 -7.76 -3.27 1.49
CA LEU A 512 -8.45 -3.12 0.19
C LEU A 512 -7.95 -4.13 -0.84
N GLN A 513 -6.66 -4.48 -0.77
CA GLN A 513 -6.06 -5.47 -1.68
C GLN A 513 -6.66 -6.86 -1.49
N ILE A 514 -6.92 -7.29 -0.26
CA ILE A 514 -7.56 -8.58 0.03
C ILE A 514 -9.07 -8.48 -0.19
N ASN A 515 -9.69 -7.36 0.22
CA ASN A 515 -11.13 -7.16 0.14
C ASN A 515 -11.70 -7.33 -1.28
N ARG A 516 -10.93 -7.03 -2.34
CA ARG A 516 -11.36 -7.21 -3.73
C ARG A 516 -11.61 -8.68 -4.12
N LEU A 517 -11.18 -9.65 -3.30
CA LEU A 517 -11.48 -11.07 -3.44
C LEU A 517 -12.74 -11.50 -2.65
N TYR A 518 -13.39 -10.55 -1.99
CA TYR A 518 -14.60 -10.74 -1.17
C TYR A 518 -15.79 -9.91 -1.66
N THR A 519 -15.71 -9.37 -2.89
CA THR A 519 -16.74 -8.51 -3.48
C THR A 519 -17.76 -9.30 -4.29
N CYS A 520 -18.97 -8.76 -4.43
CA CYS A 520 -20.01 -9.41 -5.22
C CYS A 520 -19.60 -9.54 -6.69
N GLU A 521 -18.80 -8.61 -7.21
CA GLU A 521 -18.23 -8.66 -8.56
C GLU A 521 -17.29 -9.87 -8.71
N PHE A 522 -16.40 -10.10 -7.75
CA PHE A 522 -15.50 -11.25 -7.78
C PHE A 522 -16.26 -12.58 -7.62
N PHE A 523 -17.21 -12.64 -6.70
CA PHE A 523 -18.05 -13.84 -6.54
C PHE A 523 -18.87 -14.13 -7.81
N GLY A 524 -19.38 -13.08 -8.49
CA GLY A 524 -20.03 -13.21 -9.79
C GLY A 524 -19.10 -13.80 -10.86
N MET A 525 -17.85 -13.34 -10.91
CA MET A 525 -16.83 -13.91 -11.81
C MET A 525 -16.57 -15.39 -11.48
N CYS A 526 -16.41 -15.74 -10.20
CA CYS A 526 -16.26 -17.13 -9.77
C CYS A 526 -17.46 -17.98 -10.18
N LYS A 527 -18.69 -17.49 -10.00
CA LYS A 527 -19.91 -18.19 -10.39
C LYS A 527 -19.93 -18.56 -11.88
N THR A 528 -19.46 -17.69 -12.77
CA THR A 528 -19.40 -18.00 -14.23
C THR A 528 -18.45 -19.15 -14.58
N LEU A 529 -17.48 -19.43 -13.69
CA LEU A 529 -16.56 -20.57 -13.84
C LEU A 529 -17.05 -21.85 -13.16
N LEU A 530 -18.09 -21.77 -12.33
CA LEU A 530 -18.67 -22.95 -11.71
C LEU A 530 -19.53 -23.73 -12.74
N VAL A 531 -19.59 -25.04 -12.53
CA VAL A 531 -20.60 -25.91 -13.18
C VAL A 531 -21.98 -25.62 -12.56
N GLU A 532 -23.04 -26.15 -13.19
CA GLU A 532 -24.39 -26.09 -12.60
C GLU A 532 -24.39 -26.69 -11.19
N LYS A 533 -24.95 -25.96 -10.23
CA LYS A 533 -24.92 -26.31 -8.80
C LYS A 533 -23.52 -26.48 -8.21
N GLY A 534 -22.50 -25.95 -8.85
CA GLY A 534 -21.16 -25.85 -8.31
C GLY A 534 -21.13 -24.88 -7.12
N MET A 535 -20.09 -24.95 -6.30
CA MET A 535 -20.06 -24.19 -5.06
C MET A 535 -18.82 -23.31 -4.92
N LEU A 536 -18.98 -22.24 -4.13
CA LEU A 536 -17.91 -21.39 -3.64
C LEU A 536 -17.87 -21.51 -2.11
N SER A 537 -16.66 -21.70 -1.56
CA SER A 537 -16.41 -21.70 -0.12
C SER A 537 -15.44 -20.59 0.24
N MET A 538 -15.70 -19.92 1.35
CA MET A 538 -14.80 -18.97 2.01
C MET A 538 -14.95 -19.05 3.53
N SER A 539 -13.98 -18.56 4.28
CA SER A 539 -14.05 -18.53 5.74
C SER A 539 -13.76 -17.17 6.33
N LEU A 540 -14.32 -16.90 7.50
CA LEU A 540 -14.01 -15.77 8.36
C LEU A 540 -13.70 -16.29 9.77
N ALA A 541 -13.00 -15.49 10.59
CA ALA A 541 -12.72 -15.86 11.98
C ALA A 541 -13.99 -16.23 12.72
N SER A 542 -13.94 -17.33 13.45
CA SER A 542 -15.00 -17.77 14.32
C SER A 542 -15.04 -16.90 15.57
N THR A 543 -16.24 -16.59 16.01
CA THR A 543 -16.50 -16.05 17.34
C THR A 543 -17.28 -17.12 18.07
N THR A 544 -16.56 -18.08 18.66
CA THR A 544 -17.07 -19.40 19.10
C THR A 544 -18.35 -19.36 19.91
N ASP A 545 -18.42 -18.62 21.01
CA ASP A 545 -19.61 -18.65 21.88
C ASP A 545 -20.35 -17.32 21.96
N TYR A 546 -19.69 -16.22 21.68
CA TYR A 546 -20.28 -14.88 21.70
C TYR A 546 -19.88 -14.06 20.47
N MET A 547 -20.82 -13.89 19.57
CA MET A 547 -20.65 -13.02 18.41
C MET A 547 -20.99 -11.57 18.79
N GLY A 548 -19.98 -10.75 19.03
CA GLY A 548 -20.13 -9.31 19.27
C GLY A 548 -20.81 -8.60 18.08
N ALA A 549 -21.39 -7.43 18.34
CA ALA A 549 -22.15 -6.69 17.32
C ALA A 549 -21.33 -6.38 16.04
N ASP A 550 -20.04 -6.06 16.17
CA ASP A 550 -19.20 -5.73 15.03
C ASP A 550 -18.75 -6.97 14.24
N ALA A 551 -18.46 -8.09 14.92
CA ALA A 551 -18.22 -9.36 14.25
C ALA A 551 -19.47 -9.80 13.47
N LEU A 552 -20.66 -9.65 14.04
CA LEU A 552 -21.92 -9.95 13.38
C LEU A 552 -22.15 -9.09 12.13
N LYS A 553 -21.76 -7.81 12.16
CA LYS A 553 -21.84 -6.93 10.98
C LYS A 553 -20.95 -7.41 9.82
N ILE A 554 -19.75 -7.92 10.11
CA ILE A 554 -18.85 -8.47 9.10
C ILE A 554 -19.46 -9.74 8.50
N GLN A 555 -19.87 -10.68 9.35
CA GLN A 555 -20.49 -11.94 8.95
C GLN A 555 -21.74 -11.67 8.08
N SER A 556 -22.60 -10.76 8.54
CA SER A 556 -23.80 -10.35 7.79
C SER A 556 -23.49 -9.72 6.44
N THR A 557 -22.45 -8.87 6.36
CA THR A 557 -22.00 -8.26 5.11
C THR A 557 -21.54 -9.31 4.11
N MET A 558 -20.74 -10.29 4.53
CA MET A 558 -20.25 -11.35 3.65
C MET A 558 -21.35 -12.30 3.23
N TYR A 559 -22.23 -12.67 4.15
CA TYR A 559 -23.43 -13.47 3.84
C TYR A 559 -24.29 -12.80 2.76
N GLN A 560 -24.61 -11.51 2.93
CA GLN A 560 -25.41 -10.76 1.97
C GLN A 560 -24.69 -10.61 0.62
N THR A 561 -23.38 -10.43 0.65
CA THR A 561 -22.58 -10.34 -0.59
C THR A 561 -22.65 -11.65 -1.38
N LEU A 562 -22.54 -12.81 -0.71
CA LEU A 562 -22.72 -14.12 -1.35
C LEU A 562 -24.16 -14.33 -1.81
N LYS A 563 -25.16 -13.95 -0.99
CA LYS A 563 -26.58 -14.11 -1.28
C LYS A 563 -27.06 -13.30 -2.48
N THR A 564 -26.39 -12.19 -2.81
CA THR A 564 -26.67 -11.43 -4.07
C THR A 564 -26.24 -12.20 -5.31
N VAL A 565 -25.34 -13.18 -5.18
CA VAL A 565 -24.79 -13.93 -6.32
C VAL A 565 -25.35 -15.35 -6.37
N PHE A 566 -25.52 -16.04 -5.25
CA PHE A 566 -25.96 -17.44 -5.15
C PHE A 566 -27.34 -17.55 -4.51
N GLN A 567 -28.09 -18.59 -4.93
CA GLN A 567 -29.41 -18.85 -4.41
C GLN A 567 -29.38 -19.35 -2.95
N ASN A 568 -28.43 -20.23 -2.62
CA ASN A 568 -28.28 -20.80 -1.30
C ASN A 568 -26.92 -20.43 -0.70
N VAL A 569 -26.95 -20.02 0.56
CA VAL A 569 -25.78 -19.74 1.37
C VAL A 569 -26.00 -20.32 2.74
N VAL A 570 -25.05 -21.11 3.22
CA VAL A 570 -25.04 -21.72 4.56
C VAL A 570 -23.74 -21.36 5.27
N VAL A 571 -23.80 -21.09 6.55
CA VAL A 571 -22.63 -20.87 7.40
C VAL A 571 -22.45 -22.05 8.32
N ILE A 572 -21.34 -22.77 8.20
CA ILE A 572 -21.00 -23.90 9.06
C ILE A 572 -19.93 -23.43 10.06
N PRO A 573 -20.23 -23.46 11.38
CA PRO A 573 -19.25 -23.08 12.40
C PRO A 573 -18.24 -24.19 12.65
N GLY A 574 -16.98 -23.81 12.79
CA GLY A 574 -15.86 -24.66 13.14
C GLY A 574 -14.76 -23.84 13.80
N GLU A 575 -13.48 -24.15 13.53
CA GLU A 575 -12.35 -23.31 13.91
C GLU A 575 -12.51 -21.90 13.30
N LYS A 576 -13.12 -21.85 12.10
CA LYS A 576 -13.62 -20.62 11.45
C LYS A 576 -15.12 -20.75 11.17
N ASN A 577 -15.77 -19.66 10.78
CA ASN A 577 -17.08 -19.70 10.17
C ASN A 577 -16.93 -19.88 8.66
N TYR A 578 -17.34 -21.05 8.17
CA TYR A 578 -17.24 -21.41 6.75
C TYR A 578 -18.54 -21.06 6.02
N PHE A 579 -18.43 -20.19 5.03
CA PHE A 579 -19.55 -19.78 4.18
C PHE A 579 -19.53 -20.61 2.91
N LEU A 580 -20.55 -21.41 2.73
CA LEU A 580 -20.79 -22.20 1.52
C LEU A 580 -21.87 -21.53 0.70
N ALA A 581 -21.63 -21.32 -0.59
CA ALA A 581 -22.56 -20.65 -1.50
C ALA A 581 -22.72 -21.46 -2.79
N SER A 582 -23.96 -21.77 -3.19
CA SER A 582 -24.30 -22.56 -4.37
C SER A 582 -25.71 -22.24 -4.86
N ASP A 583 -26.02 -22.57 -6.11
CA ASP A 583 -27.41 -22.64 -6.58
C ASP A 583 -28.05 -24.03 -6.32
N GLY A 584 -27.26 -25.02 -5.86
CA GLY A 584 -27.74 -26.30 -5.37
C GLY A 584 -28.08 -26.30 -3.89
N SER A 585 -28.61 -27.40 -3.39
CA SER A 585 -28.88 -27.61 -1.95
C SER A 585 -27.56 -27.70 -1.17
N LEU A 586 -27.54 -27.12 0.03
CA LEU A 586 -26.43 -27.16 0.98
C LEU A 586 -26.94 -27.62 2.35
N THR A 587 -26.13 -28.40 3.06
CA THR A 587 -26.48 -28.90 4.41
C THR A 587 -25.28 -28.76 5.36
N PRO A 588 -25.48 -28.46 6.63
CA PRO A 588 -24.44 -28.52 7.64
C PRO A 588 -24.15 -29.95 8.15
N ALA A 589 -24.93 -30.96 7.76
CA ALA A 589 -24.76 -32.38 8.16
C ALA A 589 -23.61 -33.04 7.37
N VAL A 590 -22.37 -32.68 7.72
CA VAL A 590 -21.17 -33.04 6.96
C VAL A 590 -20.67 -34.44 7.25
N THR A 591 -20.91 -34.98 8.47
CA THR A 591 -20.42 -36.31 8.85
C THR A 591 -21.18 -37.40 8.08
N MET A 592 -22.49 -37.26 7.93
CA MET A 592 -23.33 -38.15 7.14
C MET A 592 -22.89 -38.18 5.68
N LEU A 593 -22.60 -37.00 5.09
CA LEU A 593 -22.09 -36.88 3.72
C LEU A 593 -20.71 -37.52 3.55
N GLY A 594 -19.84 -37.42 4.58
CA GLY A 594 -18.51 -38.07 4.59
C GLY A 594 -18.59 -39.59 4.59
N ALA A 595 -19.45 -40.14 5.43
CA ALA A 595 -19.73 -41.58 5.49
C ALA A 595 -20.25 -42.12 4.14
N ASP A 596 -21.20 -41.41 3.49
CA ASP A 596 -21.77 -41.80 2.21
C ASP A 596 -20.71 -41.78 1.06
N GLN A 597 -19.79 -40.83 1.08
CA GLN A 597 -18.76 -40.72 0.07
C GLN A 597 -17.48 -41.50 0.37
N LYS A 598 -17.37 -42.09 1.55
CA LYS A 598 -16.23 -42.91 2.02
C LYS A 598 -14.89 -42.14 1.96
N ILE A 599 -14.91 -40.88 2.31
CA ILE A 599 -13.68 -40.04 2.39
C ILE A 599 -13.06 -40.24 3.78
N GLU A 600 -11.81 -40.62 3.83
CA GLU A 600 -11.04 -40.78 5.07
C GLU A 600 -10.69 -39.44 5.69
N THR A 601 -11.17 -39.22 6.92
CA THR A 601 -10.95 -37.99 7.68
C THR A 601 -10.52 -38.35 9.10
N GLU A 602 -9.67 -37.50 9.68
CA GLU A 602 -9.24 -37.66 11.09
C GLU A 602 -10.21 -36.93 12.04
N TYR A 603 -10.78 -35.80 11.63
CA TYR A 603 -11.61 -34.94 12.48
C TYR A 603 -13.06 -34.78 11.97
N VAL A 604 -13.25 -34.56 10.65
CA VAL A 604 -14.60 -34.35 10.07
C VAL A 604 -15.31 -35.66 9.88
N ASN A 605 -15.68 -36.33 11.00
CA ASN A 605 -16.38 -37.59 11.05
C ASN A 605 -17.30 -37.67 12.27
N GLU A 606 -18.10 -38.73 12.36
CA GLU A 606 -19.10 -38.95 13.40
C GLU A 606 -18.54 -39.12 14.82
N TYR A 607 -17.23 -39.40 14.97
CA TYR A 607 -16.60 -39.54 16.28
C TYR A 607 -16.30 -38.20 16.96
N TYR A 608 -16.10 -37.15 16.18
CA TYR A 608 -15.72 -35.83 16.67
C TYR A 608 -16.81 -34.77 16.46
N LEU A 609 -17.65 -34.92 15.42
CA LEU A 609 -18.67 -33.93 15.07
C LEU A 609 -20.06 -34.59 15.14
N ASP A 610 -20.98 -33.90 15.80
CA ASP A 610 -22.40 -34.24 15.80
C ASP A 610 -23.16 -33.35 14.84
N ASP A 611 -23.72 -33.91 13.78
CA ASP A 611 -24.42 -33.17 12.72
C ASP A 611 -25.64 -32.40 13.25
N ALA A 612 -26.32 -32.88 14.30
CA ALA A 612 -27.48 -32.21 14.92
C ALA A 612 -27.01 -30.92 15.62
N SER A 613 -25.95 -31.01 16.43
CA SER A 613 -25.31 -29.85 17.09
C SER A 613 -24.76 -28.86 16.08
N LEU A 614 -24.12 -29.33 15.02
CA LEU A 614 -23.56 -28.48 13.97
C LEU A 614 -24.68 -27.74 13.22
N ALA A 615 -25.79 -28.41 12.92
CA ALA A 615 -26.97 -27.81 12.29
C ALA A 615 -27.62 -26.76 13.20
N GLU A 616 -27.75 -27.04 14.51
CA GLU A 616 -28.28 -26.08 15.48
C GLU A 616 -27.41 -24.82 15.58
N ARG A 617 -26.11 -25.00 15.72
CA ARG A 617 -25.13 -23.88 15.75
C ARG A 617 -25.15 -23.05 14.44
N SER A 618 -25.22 -23.71 13.29
CA SER A 618 -25.41 -23.08 11.98
C SER A 618 -26.72 -22.26 11.96
N ALA A 619 -27.83 -22.85 12.35
CA ALA A 619 -29.14 -22.16 12.40
C ALA A 619 -29.13 -20.96 13.37
N ASN A 620 -28.44 -21.05 14.49
CA ASN A 620 -28.31 -19.97 15.46
C ASN A 620 -27.49 -18.78 14.87
N ILE A 621 -26.42 -19.05 14.12
CA ILE A 621 -25.68 -18.03 13.40
C ILE A 621 -26.59 -17.38 12.34
N MET A 622 -27.26 -18.19 11.54
CA MET A 622 -28.12 -17.73 10.45
C MET A 622 -29.29 -16.84 10.94
N LYS A 623 -29.88 -17.15 12.10
CA LYS A 623 -30.91 -16.30 12.71
C LYS A 623 -30.40 -14.92 13.13
N ARG A 624 -29.14 -14.82 13.51
CA ARG A 624 -28.54 -13.55 13.94
C ARG A 624 -28.04 -12.69 12.76
N ILE A 625 -27.78 -13.29 11.61
CA ILE A 625 -27.33 -12.60 10.41
C ILE A 625 -28.41 -11.62 9.92
N SER A 626 -28.03 -10.36 9.73
CA SER A 626 -28.95 -9.33 9.23
C SER A 626 -29.11 -9.43 7.71
N VAL A 627 -30.36 -9.61 7.26
CA VAL A 627 -30.72 -9.62 5.83
C VAL A 627 -30.62 -8.22 5.19
N GLN A 628 -30.52 -7.16 6.00
CA GLN A 628 -30.39 -5.76 5.52
C GLN A 628 -28.95 -5.27 5.52
N ALA A 629 -27.97 -6.16 5.72
CA ALA A 629 -26.56 -5.78 5.72
C ALA A 629 -26.12 -5.26 4.34
N SER A 630 -25.19 -4.33 4.34
CA SER A 630 -24.64 -3.76 3.11
C SER A 630 -23.82 -4.81 2.34
N VAL A 631 -23.97 -4.82 1.02
CA VAL A 631 -23.22 -5.68 0.10
C VAL A 631 -21.82 -5.12 -0.11
N ASN A 632 -20.80 -5.98 -0.04
CA ASN A 632 -19.42 -5.60 -0.31
C ASN A 632 -19.16 -5.56 -1.82
N ARG A 633 -18.77 -4.39 -2.34
CA ARG A 633 -18.53 -4.13 -3.75
C ARG A 633 -17.15 -3.54 -4.00
N ASP A 634 -16.67 -3.61 -5.23
CA ASP A 634 -15.37 -3.04 -5.62
C ASP A 634 -15.25 -1.55 -5.32
N LEU A 635 -16.29 -0.78 -5.64
CA LEU A 635 -16.34 0.67 -5.40
C LEU A 635 -16.96 1.05 -4.04
N SER A 636 -17.41 0.06 -3.26
CA SER A 636 -17.93 0.25 -1.90
C SER A 636 -17.41 -0.88 -1.01
N PRO A 637 -16.14 -0.82 -0.57
CA PRO A 637 -15.45 -1.89 0.14
C PRO A 637 -15.87 -1.97 1.60
N VAL A 638 -17.16 -2.26 1.83
CA VAL A 638 -17.77 -2.31 3.17
C VAL A 638 -17.13 -3.38 4.04
N GLY A 639 -16.68 -4.49 3.42
CA GLY A 639 -16.00 -5.59 4.14
C GLY A 639 -14.74 -5.10 4.84
N CYS A 640 -13.85 -4.43 4.11
CA CYS A 640 -12.63 -3.84 4.68
C CYS A 640 -12.94 -2.79 5.75
N TYR A 641 -13.92 -1.91 5.51
CA TYR A 641 -14.35 -0.91 6.49
C TYR A 641 -14.89 -1.53 7.78
N ARG A 642 -15.70 -2.61 7.67
CA ARG A 642 -16.23 -3.34 8.84
C ARG A 642 -15.12 -4.04 9.62
N GLN A 643 -14.15 -4.61 8.91
CA GLN A 643 -12.99 -5.26 9.54
C GLN A 643 -12.12 -4.25 10.29
N LEU A 644 -11.90 -3.07 9.69
CA LEU A 644 -11.22 -1.97 10.34
C LEU A 644 -11.99 -1.52 11.60
N HIS A 645 -13.30 -1.35 11.50
CA HIS A 645 -14.13 -0.95 12.64
C HIS A 645 -14.12 -2.01 13.76
N TYR A 646 -14.16 -3.29 13.41
CA TYR A 646 -14.05 -4.40 14.33
C TYR A 646 -12.71 -4.38 15.09
N TRP A 647 -11.61 -4.19 14.37
CA TRP A 647 -10.30 -4.00 14.99
C TRP A 647 -10.27 -2.80 15.94
N LEU A 648 -10.90 -1.68 15.57
CA LEU A 648 -11.04 -0.52 16.42
C LEU A 648 -11.85 -0.77 17.69
N SER A 649 -12.91 -1.56 17.61
CA SER A 649 -13.78 -1.86 18.75
C SER A 649 -13.08 -2.68 19.86
N TYR A 650 -12.07 -3.48 19.52
CA TYR A 650 -11.23 -4.16 20.53
C TYR A 650 -10.40 -3.21 21.39
N GLN A 651 -10.23 -1.96 20.96
CA GLN A 651 -9.35 -0.99 21.63
C GLN A 651 -10.05 -0.17 22.73
N GLY A 652 -11.31 -0.49 23.03
CA GLY A 652 -12.14 0.31 23.94
C GLY A 652 -12.62 1.62 23.29
N ASN A 653 -13.34 2.45 24.06
CA ASN A 653 -13.92 3.72 23.59
C ASN A 653 -12.84 4.81 23.37
N PHE A 654 -11.79 4.51 22.59
CA PHE A 654 -10.81 5.54 22.21
C PHE A 654 -11.44 6.46 21.16
N ASN A 655 -11.83 7.65 21.63
CA ASN A 655 -12.47 8.63 20.76
C ASN A 655 -11.38 9.26 19.87
N PHE A 656 -11.15 8.69 18.68
CA PHE A 656 -10.17 9.14 17.70
C PHE A 656 -10.28 10.65 17.41
N TYR A 657 -11.49 11.18 17.46
CA TYR A 657 -11.75 12.62 17.29
C TYR A 657 -11.05 13.48 18.34
N LEU A 658 -10.84 12.97 19.58
CA LEU A 658 -10.12 13.69 20.64
C LEU A 658 -8.64 13.93 20.33
N LEU A 659 -8.05 13.14 19.41
CA LEU A 659 -6.67 13.33 18.95
C LEU A 659 -6.60 14.13 17.65
N VAL A 660 -7.50 13.87 16.72
CA VAL A 660 -7.49 14.48 15.37
C VAL A 660 -7.92 15.93 15.43
N ILE A 661 -8.95 16.27 16.20
CA ILE A 661 -9.47 17.65 16.30
C ILE A 661 -8.42 18.61 16.85
N PRO A 662 -7.74 18.36 18.00
CA PRO A 662 -6.66 19.22 18.48
C PRO A 662 -5.50 19.34 17.50
N LEU A 663 -5.15 18.26 16.79
CA LEU A 663 -4.09 18.27 15.79
C LEU A 663 -4.45 19.17 14.60
N ILE A 664 -5.67 19.06 14.09
CA ILE A 664 -6.19 19.93 13.02
C ILE A 664 -6.21 21.39 13.49
N ILE A 665 -6.72 21.66 14.70
CA ILE A 665 -6.74 23.00 15.28
C ILE A 665 -5.32 23.55 15.40
N LEU A 666 -4.37 22.74 15.85
CA LEU A 666 -2.96 23.13 16.01
C LEU A 666 -2.31 23.43 14.66
N LEU A 667 -2.63 22.66 13.61
CA LEU A 667 -2.20 22.88 12.23
C LEU A 667 -2.81 24.16 11.65
N ILE A 668 -4.09 24.42 11.91
CA ILE A 668 -4.77 25.66 11.49
C ILE A 668 -4.14 26.88 12.19
N ILE A 669 -3.91 26.81 13.51
CA ILE A 669 -3.29 27.90 14.28
C ILE A 669 -1.83 28.13 13.79
N ALA A 670 -1.09 27.05 13.53
CA ALA A 670 0.25 27.14 12.98
C ALA A 670 0.25 27.76 11.58
N GLY A 671 -0.72 27.41 10.73
CA GLY A 671 -0.93 27.98 9.40
C GLY A 671 -1.29 29.47 9.43
N ILE A 672 -2.16 29.89 10.34
CA ILE A 672 -2.56 31.30 10.52
C ILE A 672 -1.39 32.16 11.03
N ARG A 673 -0.54 31.61 11.91
CA ARG A 673 0.64 32.31 12.46
C ARG A 673 1.86 32.24 11.55
N ALA A 674 1.83 31.42 10.52
CA ALA A 674 2.95 31.27 9.58
C ALA A 674 3.01 32.44 8.61
N SER A 675 4.20 33.02 8.44
CA SER A 675 4.42 33.98 7.33
C SER A 675 4.24 33.28 5.99
N GLY A 676 3.84 34.03 4.94
CA GLY A 676 3.56 33.46 3.60
C GLY A 676 4.62 32.51 3.03
N THR A 677 5.89 32.67 3.43
CA THR A 677 7.00 31.75 3.08
C THR A 677 6.87 30.38 3.75
N THR A 678 6.32 30.30 4.96
CA THR A 678 6.13 29.03 5.69
C THR A 678 4.92 28.26 5.13
N VAL A 679 3.87 28.98 4.71
CA VAL A 679 2.71 28.39 4.02
C VAL A 679 3.13 27.86 2.65
N ALA A 680 3.98 28.56 1.92
CA ALA A 680 4.52 28.10 0.65
C ALA A 680 5.42 26.86 0.79
N LEU A 681 6.24 26.78 1.84
CA LEU A 681 7.07 25.60 2.14
C LEU A 681 6.23 24.39 2.57
N PHE A 682 5.16 24.61 3.33
CA PHE A 682 4.25 23.55 3.75
C PHE A 682 3.40 23.03 2.57
N SER A 683 2.90 23.93 1.71
CA SER A 683 2.17 23.56 0.51
C SER A 683 3.06 22.89 -0.54
N ALA A 684 4.32 23.30 -0.66
CA ALA A 684 5.32 22.63 -1.50
C ALA A 684 5.66 21.21 -0.98
N GLY A 685 5.74 21.03 0.34
CA GLY A 685 5.89 19.71 0.97
C GLY A 685 4.71 18.79 0.70
N LEU A 686 3.48 19.29 0.82
CA LEU A 686 2.26 18.55 0.50
C LEU A 686 2.13 18.21 -1.00
N SER A 687 2.49 19.12 -1.88
CA SER A 687 2.46 18.86 -3.34
C SER A 687 3.52 17.84 -3.76
N SER A 688 4.70 17.84 -3.12
CA SER A 688 5.73 16.83 -3.35
C SER A 688 5.30 15.45 -2.88
N PHE A 689 4.50 15.40 -1.84
CA PHE A 689 3.94 14.16 -1.33
C PHE A 689 2.88 13.57 -2.27
N HIS A 690 2.02 14.41 -2.87
CA HIS A 690 1.05 13.96 -3.88
C HIS A 690 1.73 13.41 -5.13
N LEU A 691 2.82 14.03 -5.59
CA LEU A 691 3.62 13.53 -6.72
C LEU A 691 4.44 12.27 -6.39
N LYS A 692 4.68 11.96 -5.12
CA LYS A 692 5.41 10.76 -4.67
C LYS A 692 4.51 9.54 -4.44
N LEU A 693 3.17 9.73 -4.36
CA LEU A 693 2.18 8.65 -4.16
C LEU A 693 1.60 8.10 -5.47
N PHE A 694 1.79 8.78 -6.60
CA PHE A 694 1.50 8.34 -7.96
C PHE A 694 2.79 7.96 -8.70
#